data_52f530ffb23c03755a389ced9f5670c0
#
_entry.id   52f530ffb23c03755a389ced9f5670c0
#
_cell.length_a   1.000
_cell.length_b   1.000
_cell.length_c   1.000
_cell.angle_alpha   90.00
_cell.angle_beta   90.00
_cell.angle_gamma   90.00
#
_symmetry.space_group_name_H-M   'P 1'
#
loop_
_entity.id
_entity.type
_entity.pdbx_description
1 polymer ?
#
loop_
_entity_poly.entity_id
_entity_poly.type
_entity_poly.pdbx_seq_one_letter_code
_entity_poly.pdbx_strand_id
1 'polypeptide(L)'
;MAQNPFSLIADFDGNIADLFKIEVDATLPILPLRNIVLYPGVVAPIAVGRKSSLQLIKDTLNKGNDALIAVSCQVDPAVEVPQMADLYPTGTVARVLRLIELPNHHTTAIVQAYGRVALGESPTRTSHYLRTHVTSLTETLPNENDDEFRVLYETFREATINYIKGNDSIGQEAVFALQNISDPVFFINFVATNLPFDIEEKALLLEEGDLKKRTFQLLHIVQRELQFLQIRHKIQERTREEIDQQQKEYFLHQTIKNIQNELGNGENDEFRELRQKAESKPMSEAAKKIVDKELARLERTNPQSPEYNVGITYLETVLSLPWGIATTDNLDLKRAQRILDRDHFGMEKVKERILEHLAIMKVSAQHRPAIICLYGPPGVGKTSLCRSIAESLGRKYVRMSLGGLHDESEIRGHRRTYIASMCGRVMKNFIKAESNNPVFVLDEIDKVSGSNHNGDPQSALLELLDPEQNSAFHDNYLDFDYDVSQALFVATANNIAQVPAPLRDRMELINVEGYLTEEKKEIARRHLIPNELKNLQLPFDFKIAPSATEFLIENYTRESGVRQLEKQIAKLVRKIVLQAQISPEGCPPFAANGSLKINDIKQIMGTPPYNRNTYQGNDYAGVVTGLAWTPVSGEILFVESSINRAKSQPLTLTGNLGDVMKESALIALEVVKSHAEHLGIDHRIFQRWTLHIHVPEGATPKDGPSAGITMATSMVSIFTQRKVQPHLAMTGELSLRGKVLPVGGIKEKILAAKRAGIRTIILSADNKKDIDDIPARYVEGLTFHFVEHIKEVWQLALMDEKVKHPIDLSIADKETRDENQPTT
;
A
#
# COMPACT_ATOMS: atom_id res chain seq x y z
N MET A 1 -23.02 -17.94 -0.11
CA MET A 1 -24.12 -17.56 -1.02
C MET A 1 -24.56 -16.16 -0.62
N ALA A 2 -24.14 -15.16 -1.37
CA ALA A 2 -24.64 -13.81 -1.21
C ALA A 2 -26.14 -13.84 -1.57
N GLN A 3 -26.98 -13.46 -0.61
CA GLN A 3 -28.41 -13.30 -0.85
C GLN A 3 -28.59 -12.21 -1.91
N ASN A 4 -29.31 -12.57 -2.97
CA ASN A 4 -29.62 -11.66 -4.08
C ASN A 4 -30.48 -10.51 -3.53
N PRO A 5 -29.98 -9.26 -3.44
CA PRO A 5 -30.70 -8.15 -2.80
C PRO A 5 -31.98 -7.75 -3.53
N PHE A 6 -32.14 -8.21 -4.77
CA PHE A 6 -33.30 -7.88 -5.63
C PHE A 6 -34.53 -8.78 -5.41
N SER A 7 -34.53 -9.70 -4.45
CA SER A 7 -35.61 -10.69 -4.30
C SER A 7 -36.83 -10.22 -3.54
N LEU A 8 -36.91 -8.97 -3.06
CA LEU A 8 -38.07 -8.40 -2.36
C LEU A 8 -38.43 -7.04 -2.96
N ILE A 9 -39.12 -7.06 -4.09
CA ILE A 9 -39.92 -5.92 -4.52
C ILE A 9 -41.26 -6.09 -3.80
N ALA A 10 -41.43 -5.36 -2.71
CA ALA A 10 -42.77 -5.11 -2.21
C ALA A 10 -43.36 -3.99 -3.07
N ASP A 11 -44.36 -4.27 -3.85
CA ASP A 11 -45.19 -3.25 -4.47
C ASP A 11 -45.66 -2.29 -3.38
N PHE A 12 -45.29 -1.02 -3.52
CA PHE A 12 -45.75 0.03 -2.63
C PHE A 12 -47.19 0.39 -3.08
N ASP A 13 -48.20 -0.11 -2.38
CA ASP A 13 -49.61 0.17 -2.63
C ASP A 13 -50.06 1.58 -2.19
N GLY A 14 -49.12 2.48 -1.78
CA GLY A 14 -49.39 3.83 -1.26
C GLY A 14 -48.97 4.95 -2.24
N ASN A 15 -49.58 6.14 -2.04
CA ASN A 15 -49.15 7.32 -2.73
C ASN A 15 -47.75 7.76 -2.25
N ILE A 16 -46.76 7.83 -3.13
CA ILE A 16 -45.37 8.14 -2.80
C ILE A 16 -45.23 9.51 -2.10
N ALA A 17 -46.09 10.46 -2.41
CA ALA A 17 -46.19 11.73 -1.69
C ALA A 17 -46.45 11.56 -0.16
N ASP A 18 -47.05 10.45 0.27
CA ASP A 18 -47.29 10.17 1.68
C ASP A 18 -46.03 9.68 2.41
N LEU A 19 -45.03 9.16 1.71
CA LEU A 19 -43.75 8.75 2.29
C LEU A 19 -42.95 9.96 2.85
N PHE A 20 -43.08 11.12 2.23
CA PHE A 20 -42.38 12.34 2.63
C PHE A 20 -43.22 13.26 3.58
N LYS A 21 -44.47 12.89 3.89
CA LYS A 21 -45.33 13.64 4.81
C LYS A 21 -45.08 13.35 6.29
N ILE A 22 -44.27 12.34 6.61
CA ILE A 22 -43.93 12.01 8.00
C ILE A 22 -42.92 13.01 8.52
N GLU A 23 -43.35 14.14 9.02
CA GLU A 23 -42.50 15.06 9.77
C GLU A 23 -42.27 14.51 11.18
N VAL A 24 -41.05 14.30 11.53
CA VAL A 24 -40.64 13.78 12.85
C VAL A 24 -39.69 14.79 13.48
N ASP A 25 -40.09 15.24 14.65
CA ASP A 25 -39.26 16.03 15.57
C ASP A 25 -39.41 15.36 16.96
N ALA A 26 -38.73 14.23 17.15
CA ALA A 26 -38.90 13.39 18.32
C ALA A 26 -37.66 12.56 18.64
N THR A 27 -37.56 12.05 19.84
CA THR A 27 -36.50 11.12 20.25
C THR A 27 -36.84 9.70 19.85
N LEU A 28 -36.13 9.20 18.81
CA LEU A 28 -36.34 7.84 18.29
C LEU A 28 -35.16 6.91 18.67
N PRO A 29 -35.44 5.57 18.76
CA PRO A 29 -34.38 4.58 18.86
C PRO A 29 -33.67 4.46 17.51
N ILE A 30 -32.33 4.26 17.55
CA ILE A 30 -31.51 4.16 16.36
C ILE A 30 -31.09 2.71 16.11
N LEU A 31 -31.37 2.22 14.91
CA LEU A 31 -30.85 0.94 14.40
C LEU A 31 -29.61 1.17 13.52
N PRO A 32 -28.40 0.85 14.02
CA PRO A 32 -27.18 0.93 13.22
C PRO A 32 -27.13 -0.16 12.14
N LEU A 33 -26.97 0.25 10.89
CA LEU A 33 -26.87 -0.66 9.74
C LEU A 33 -25.39 -0.89 9.37
N ARG A 34 -25.09 -2.10 8.90
CA ARG A 34 -23.79 -2.45 8.34
C ARG A 34 -23.90 -2.61 6.81
N ASN A 35 -23.08 -1.90 6.08
CA ASN A 35 -22.95 -2.02 4.62
C ASN A 35 -24.25 -1.77 3.81
N ILE A 36 -25.22 -1.09 4.41
CA ILE A 36 -26.48 -0.72 3.75
C ILE A 36 -26.84 0.71 4.13
N VAL A 37 -27.07 1.55 3.13
CA VAL A 37 -27.70 2.86 3.27
C VAL A 37 -29.12 2.73 2.73
N LEU A 38 -30.10 2.99 3.58
CA LEU A 38 -31.51 2.80 3.26
C LEU A 38 -32.13 4.13 2.85
N TYR A 39 -32.69 4.18 1.64
CA TYR A 39 -33.34 5.38 1.10
C TYR A 39 -34.85 5.36 1.28
N PRO A 40 -35.51 6.55 1.29
CA PRO A 40 -36.96 6.65 1.46
C PRO A 40 -37.75 5.82 0.44
N GLY A 41 -38.80 5.16 0.93
CA GLY A 41 -39.68 4.31 0.14
C GLY A 41 -39.24 2.86 0.01
N VAL A 42 -37.95 2.56 0.21
CA VAL A 42 -37.41 1.23 -0.02
C VAL A 42 -37.75 0.30 1.16
N VAL A 43 -38.15 -0.93 0.84
CA VAL A 43 -38.27 -2.02 1.78
C VAL A 43 -37.05 -2.93 1.67
N ALA A 44 -36.33 -3.13 2.76
CA ALA A 44 -35.15 -3.96 2.76
C ALA A 44 -35.13 -4.98 3.91
N PRO A 45 -34.65 -6.22 3.64
CA PRO A 45 -34.36 -7.21 4.67
C PRO A 45 -33.02 -6.87 5.34
N ILE A 46 -33.05 -6.61 6.64
CA ILE A 46 -31.87 -6.26 7.43
C ILE A 46 -31.54 -7.44 8.34
N ALA A 47 -30.32 -7.97 8.20
CA ALA A 47 -29.83 -9.01 9.09
C ALA A 47 -29.50 -8.41 10.47
N VAL A 48 -30.13 -8.95 11.53
CA VAL A 48 -30.00 -8.45 12.88
C VAL A 48 -29.30 -9.48 13.75
N GLY A 49 -28.01 -9.28 13.95
CA GLY A 49 -27.17 -10.19 14.74
C GLY A 49 -26.85 -9.67 16.15
N ARG A 50 -26.93 -8.34 16.39
CA ARG A 50 -26.57 -7.74 17.68
C ARG A 50 -27.71 -7.84 18.68
N LYS A 51 -27.39 -8.16 19.93
CA LYS A 51 -28.39 -8.22 21.02
C LYS A 51 -29.13 -6.90 21.21
N SER A 52 -28.43 -5.77 21.12
CA SER A 52 -29.01 -4.42 21.20
C SER A 52 -30.00 -4.13 20.06
N SER A 53 -29.66 -4.49 18.83
CA SER A 53 -30.55 -4.31 17.68
C SER A 53 -31.76 -5.22 17.72
N LEU A 54 -31.60 -6.47 18.16
CA LEU A 54 -32.71 -7.42 18.37
C LEU A 54 -33.69 -6.90 19.45
N GLN A 55 -33.16 -6.38 20.56
CA GLN A 55 -33.97 -5.82 21.63
C GLN A 55 -34.76 -4.60 21.16
N LEU A 56 -34.07 -3.70 20.41
CA LEU A 56 -34.71 -2.52 19.81
C LEU A 56 -35.88 -2.91 18.93
N ILE A 57 -35.71 -3.90 18.02
CA ILE A 57 -36.76 -4.31 17.10
C ILE A 57 -37.91 -4.97 17.83
N LYS A 58 -37.64 -5.84 18.82
CA LYS A 58 -38.68 -6.46 19.66
C LYS A 58 -39.49 -5.41 20.46
N ASP A 59 -38.80 -4.46 21.07
CA ASP A 59 -39.43 -3.36 21.82
C ASP A 59 -40.29 -2.47 20.90
N THR A 60 -39.83 -2.26 19.66
CA THR A 60 -40.56 -1.48 18.65
C THR A 60 -41.82 -2.21 18.20
N LEU A 61 -41.73 -3.48 17.88
CA LEU A 61 -42.90 -4.31 17.48
C LEU A 61 -43.96 -4.43 18.64
N ASN A 62 -43.50 -4.50 19.89
CA ASN A 62 -44.39 -4.54 21.06
C ASN A 62 -45.14 -3.22 21.29
N LYS A 63 -44.64 -2.08 20.75
CA LYS A 63 -45.34 -0.78 20.85
C LYS A 63 -46.44 -0.58 19.80
N GLY A 64 -46.59 -1.51 18.88
CA GLY A 64 -47.57 -1.50 17.79
C GLY A 64 -46.93 -1.24 16.42
N ASN A 65 -47.69 -1.56 15.38
CA ASN A 65 -47.22 -1.52 13.98
C ASN A 65 -46.86 -0.10 13.48
N ASP A 66 -47.24 0.96 14.20
CA ASP A 66 -46.96 2.36 13.83
C ASP A 66 -45.72 2.95 14.49
N ALA A 67 -44.99 2.17 15.28
CA ALA A 67 -43.80 2.65 15.98
C ALA A 67 -42.65 2.87 15.00
N LEU A 68 -42.10 4.08 15.04
CA LEU A 68 -41.01 4.52 14.17
C LEU A 68 -39.63 4.31 14.83
N ILE A 69 -38.65 4.00 14.03
CA ILE A 69 -37.21 3.95 14.40
C ILE A 69 -36.43 4.84 13.46
N ALA A 70 -35.27 5.29 13.87
CA ALA A 70 -34.29 5.89 12.97
C ALA A 70 -33.29 4.82 12.54
N VAL A 71 -32.87 4.82 11.28
CA VAL A 71 -31.85 3.93 10.75
C VAL A 71 -30.72 4.75 10.13
N SER A 72 -29.48 4.42 10.46
CA SER A 72 -28.29 5.04 9.85
C SER A 72 -27.20 4.01 9.66
N CYS A 73 -26.39 4.18 8.61
CA CYS A 73 -25.27 3.30 8.33
C CYS A 73 -24.06 3.64 9.20
N GLN A 74 -23.28 2.61 9.55
CA GLN A 74 -21.99 2.81 10.23
C GLN A 74 -20.94 3.28 9.25
N VAL A 75 -20.05 4.17 9.71
CA VAL A 75 -18.85 4.61 8.97
C VAL A 75 -17.87 3.45 8.85
N ASP A 76 -17.59 2.75 9.97
CA ASP A 76 -16.76 1.55 9.97
C ASP A 76 -17.63 0.32 10.35
N PRO A 77 -17.84 -0.62 9.42
CA PRO A 77 -18.63 -1.83 9.68
C PRO A 77 -17.98 -2.80 10.67
N ALA A 78 -16.68 -2.65 10.99
CA ALA A 78 -15.96 -3.50 11.93
C ALA A 78 -16.33 -3.21 13.39
N VAL A 79 -16.84 -2.02 13.69
CA VAL A 79 -17.23 -1.62 15.05
C VAL A 79 -18.40 -2.45 15.53
N GLU A 80 -18.20 -3.25 16.58
CA GLU A 80 -19.26 -4.12 17.12
C GLU A 80 -20.32 -3.36 17.93
N VAL A 81 -19.91 -2.34 18.69
CA VAL A 81 -20.79 -1.53 19.53
C VAL A 81 -20.68 -0.06 19.11
N PRO A 82 -21.38 0.35 18.03
CA PRO A 82 -21.26 1.71 17.49
C PRO A 82 -21.78 2.74 18.49
N GLN A 83 -21.08 3.88 18.55
CA GLN A 83 -21.50 5.11 19.19
C GLN A 83 -22.09 6.06 18.13
N MET A 84 -22.56 7.24 18.53
CA MET A 84 -23.08 8.23 17.56
C MET A 84 -22.03 8.70 16.57
N ALA A 85 -20.77 8.82 16.99
CA ALA A 85 -19.65 9.23 16.14
C ALA A 85 -19.31 8.17 15.06
N ASP A 86 -19.74 6.93 15.24
CA ASP A 86 -19.51 5.84 14.29
C ASP A 86 -20.63 5.71 13.25
N LEU A 87 -21.63 6.61 13.29
CA LEU A 87 -22.77 6.62 12.38
C LEU A 87 -22.73 7.85 11.47
N TYR A 88 -23.21 7.70 10.24
CA TYR A 88 -23.43 8.85 9.37
C TYR A 88 -24.49 9.77 9.96
N PRO A 89 -24.31 11.11 9.89
CA PRO A 89 -25.19 12.08 10.52
C PRO A 89 -26.60 12.13 9.92
N THR A 90 -26.72 11.68 8.67
CA THR A 90 -28.01 11.57 7.96
C THR A 90 -28.45 10.13 7.90
N GLY A 91 -29.69 9.90 8.26
CA GLY A 91 -30.35 8.61 8.20
C GLY A 91 -31.76 8.72 7.65
N THR A 92 -32.55 7.66 7.84
CA THR A 92 -33.95 7.63 7.46
C THR A 92 -34.82 7.18 8.63
N VAL A 93 -36.05 7.70 8.70
CA VAL A 93 -37.08 7.12 9.58
C VAL A 93 -37.59 5.85 8.95
N ALA A 94 -37.79 4.83 9.72
CA ALA A 94 -38.19 3.54 9.22
C ALA A 94 -39.21 2.88 10.15
N ARG A 95 -40.01 1.99 9.58
CA ARG A 95 -40.95 1.12 10.28
C ARG A 95 -40.53 -0.32 10.13
N VAL A 96 -40.61 -1.09 11.21
CA VAL A 96 -40.35 -2.52 11.18
C VAL A 96 -41.67 -3.24 10.80
N LEU A 97 -41.70 -3.82 9.63
CA LEU A 97 -42.89 -4.54 9.13
C LEU A 97 -42.99 -5.94 9.72
N ARG A 98 -41.89 -6.67 9.76
CA ARG A 98 -41.90 -8.08 10.21
C ARG A 98 -40.48 -8.50 10.66
N LEU A 99 -40.46 -9.41 11.63
CA LEU A 99 -39.28 -10.12 12.09
C LEU A 99 -39.38 -11.58 11.62
N ILE A 100 -38.35 -12.07 10.93
CA ILE A 100 -38.26 -13.44 10.41
C ILE A 100 -37.08 -14.11 11.09
N GLU A 101 -37.34 -15.20 11.81
CA GLU A 101 -36.31 -16.06 12.38
C GLU A 101 -36.03 -17.23 11.41
N LEU A 102 -34.79 -17.32 10.90
CA LEU A 102 -34.37 -18.39 10.00
C LEU A 102 -33.85 -19.60 10.81
N PRO A 103 -33.89 -20.83 10.25
CA PRO A 103 -33.50 -22.07 10.96
C PRO A 103 -32.07 -22.07 11.52
N ASN A 104 -31.19 -21.20 11.02
CA ASN A 104 -29.77 -21.10 11.41
C ASN A 104 -29.52 -20.06 12.52
N HIS A 105 -30.52 -19.69 13.32
CA HIS A 105 -30.44 -18.62 14.33
C HIS A 105 -30.11 -17.23 13.78
N HIS A 106 -30.23 -17.02 12.48
CA HIS A 106 -30.13 -15.68 11.87
C HIS A 106 -31.51 -15.02 11.87
N THR A 107 -31.57 -13.84 12.47
CA THR A 107 -32.81 -13.06 12.52
C THR A 107 -32.73 -11.96 11.46
N THR A 108 -33.77 -11.85 10.66
CA THR A 108 -33.90 -10.81 9.62
C THR A 108 -35.13 -9.96 9.89
N ALA A 109 -34.96 -8.65 9.97
CA ALA A 109 -36.06 -7.70 10.06
C ALA A 109 -36.39 -7.12 8.68
N ILE A 110 -37.62 -7.13 8.28
CA ILE A 110 -38.09 -6.39 7.11
C ILE A 110 -38.43 -4.99 7.55
N VAL A 111 -37.68 -4.02 7.01
CA VAL A 111 -37.80 -2.60 7.40
C VAL A 111 -38.17 -1.78 6.17
N GLN A 112 -39.13 -0.91 6.32
CA GLN A 112 -39.56 0.07 5.31
C GLN A 112 -39.09 1.44 5.72
N ALA A 113 -38.39 2.13 4.84
CA ALA A 113 -37.90 3.49 5.06
C ALA A 113 -38.92 4.53 4.59
N TYR A 114 -38.92 5.65 5.28
CA TYR A 114 -39.71 6.83 4.97
C TYR A 114 -38.79 8.05 4.73
N GLY A 115 -39.13 9.20 5.28
CA GLY A 115 -38.37 10.44 5.08
C GLY A 115 -36.95 10.40 5.64
N ARG A 116 -36.12 11.31 5.12
CA ARG A 116 -34.74 11.53 5.61
C ARG A 116 -34.73 12.30 6.91
N VAL A 117 -33.78 11.99 7.79
CA VAL A 117 -33.63 12.67 9.07
C VAL A 117 -32.16 12.97 9.39
N ALA A 118 -31.96 14.11 10.05
CA ALA A 118 -30.71 14.39 10.71
C ALA A 118 -30.72 13.80 12.12
N LEU A 119 -29.62 13.17 12.50
CA LEU A 119 -29.42 12.62 13.85
C LEU A 119 -28.79 13.68 14.75
N GLY A 120 -29.37 13.90 15.92
CA GLY A 120 -28.86 14.86 16.91
C GLY A 120 -27.58 14.36 17.60
N GLU A 121 -26.72 15.27 17.99
CA GLU A 121 -25.41 14.97 18.57
C GLU A 121 -25.46 14.44 20.02
N SER A 122 -26.59 14.63 20.74
CA SER A 122 -26.75 14.27 22.15
C SER A 122 -27.50 12.96 22.33
N PRO A 123 -26.85 11.79 22.34
CA PRO A 123 -27.54 10.53 22.51
C PRO A 123 -28.03 10.32 23.94
N THR A 124 -29.27 9.87 24.09
CA THR A 124 -29.75 9.32 25.33
C THR A 124 -29.61 7.80 25.28
N ARG A 125 -28.76 7.22 26.11
CA ARG A 125 -28.60 5.76 26.15
C ARG A 125 -29.62 5.18 27.12
N THR A 126 -30.55 4.40 26.59
CA THR A 126 -31.29 3.45 27.43
C THR A 126 -30.38 2.26 27.74
N SER A 127 -30.75 1.44 28.74
CA SER A 127 -29.93 0.29 29.17
C SER A 127 -29.52 -0.68 28.04
N HIS A 128 -30.13 -0.62 26.85
CA HIS A 128 -29.98 -1.64 25.81
C HIS A 128 -29.63 -1.11 24.41
N TYR A 129 -30.03 0.10 23.99
CA TYR A 129 -29.77 0.66 22.66
C TYR A 129 -29.70 2.19 22.63
N LEU A 130 -29.16 2.76 21.55
CA LEU A 130 -29.04 4.21 21.36
C LEU A 130 -30.37 4.84 20.99
N ARG A 131 -30.63 6.05 21.51
CA ARG A 131 -31.74 6.92 21.10
C ARG A 131 -31.19 8.33 20.91
N THR A 132 -31.66 9.04 19.92
CA THR A 132 -31.35 10.45 19.76
C THR A 132 -32.55 11.23 19.27
N HIS A 133 -32.50 12.53 19.45
CA HIS A 133 -33.44 13.43 18.81
C HIS A 133 -33.22 13.41 17.32
N VAL A 134 -34.24 13.24 16.53
CA VAL A 134 -34.15 13.23 15.06
C VAL A 134 -35.05 14.31 14.49
N THR A 135 -34.56 15.02 13.51
CA THR A 135 -35.26 16.11 12.83
C THR A 135 -35.42 15.78 11.36
N SER A 136 -36.64 15.86 10.85
CA SER A 136 -36.93 15.61 9.43
C SER A 136 -36.18 16.60 8.52
N LEU A 137 -35.56 16.08 7.47
CA LEU A 137 -34.90 16.85 6.43
C LEU A 137 -35.87 17.02 5.25
N THR A 138 -36.02 18.27 4.80
CA THR A 138 -36.86 18.58 3.64
C THR A 138 -36.25 17.98 2.37
N GLU A 139 -37.10 17.47 1.50
CA GLU A 139 -36.72 16.96 0.18
C GLU A 139 -37.32 17.84 -0.91
N THR A 140 -36.50 18.29 -1.82
CA THR A 140 -36.94 19.12 -2.95
C THR A 140 -37.22 18.19 -4.13
N LEU A 141 -38.49 17.98 -4.43
CA LEU A 141 -38.94 17.21 -5.57
C LEU A 141 -38.99 18.09 -6.82
N PRO A 142 -38.64 17.57 -8.00
CA PRO A 142 -38.79 18.31 -9.26
C PRO A 142 -40.25 18.51 -9.59
N ASN A 143 -40.57 19.60 -10.31
CA ASN A 143 -41.92 19.85 -10.75
C ASN A 143 -42.36 18.81 -11.80
N GLU A 144 -43.66 18.49 -11.86
CA GLU A 144 -44.21 17.49 -12.79
C GLU A 144 -43.93 17.84 -14.28
N ASN A 145 -43.67 19.10 -14.61
CA ASN A 145 -43.35 19.59 -15.95
C ASN A 145 -41.87 19.97 -16.14
N ASP A 146 -40.94 19.45 -15.34
CA ASP A 146 -39.50 19.66 -15.50
C ASP A 146 -38.96 18.75 -16.61
N ASP A 147 -38.91 19.25 -17.85
CA ASP A 147 -38.39 18.51 -19.00
C ASP A 147 -36.93 18.09 -18.82
N GLU A 148 -36.13 18.88 -18.10
CA GLU A 148 -34.72 18.57 -17.84
C GLU A 148 -34.60 17.38 -16.89
N PHE A 149 -35.43 17.31 -15.83
CA PHE A 149 -35.49 16.17 -14.93
C PHE A 149 -35.97 14.91 -15.66
N ARG A 150 -36.95 15.03 -16.55
CA ARG A 150 -37.47 13.90 -17.32
C ARG A 150 -36.36 13.27 -18.17
N VAL A 151 -35.60 14.08 -18.91
CA VAL A 151 -34.49 13.61 -19.73
C VAL A 151 -33.37 13.01 -18.86
N LEU A 152 -33.05 13.65 -17.73
CA LEU A 152 -32.07 13.13 -16.76
C LEU A 152 -32.47 11.77 -16.22
N TYR A 153 -33.74 11.62 -15.83
CA TYR A 153 -34.27 10.35 -15.29
C TYR A 153 -34.26 9.24 -16.34
N GLU A 154 -34.68 9.50 -17.57
CA GLU A 154 -34.65 8.49 -18.63
C GLU A 154 -33.21 8.05 -18.93
N THR A 155 -32.28 9.00 -19.00
CA THR A 155 -30.86 8.71 -19.19
C THR A 155 -30.31 7.85 -18.03
N PHE A 156 -30.68 8.21 -16.80
CA PHE A 156 -30.27 7.46 -15.62
C PHE A 156 -30.87 6.04 -15.62
N ARG A 157 -32.13 5.91 -15.97
CA ARG A 157 -32.82 4.62 -16.08
C ARG A 157 -32.18 3.69 -17.10
N GLU A 158 -31.88 4.24 -18.29
CA GLU A 158 -31.24 3.48 -19.36
C GLU A 158 -29.81 3.04 -18.94
N ALA A 159 -29.01 3.97 -18.39
CA ALA A 159 -27.68 3.66 -17.89
C ALA A 159 -27.69 2.57 -16.82
N THR A 160 -28.64 2.63 -15.89
CA THR A 160 -28.81 1.62 -14.82
C THR A 160 -29.18 0.25 -15.39
N ILE A 161 -30.11 0.18 -16.32
CA ILE A 161 -30.50 -1.08 -16.98
C ILE A 161 -29.30 -1.67 -17.74
N ASN A 162 -28.52 -0.85 -18.43
CA ASN A 162 -27.34 -1.29 -19.16
C ASN A 162 -26.25 -1.79 -18.21
N TYR A 163 -26.05 -1.14 -17.06
CA TYR A 163 -25.14 -1.59 -16.03
C TYR A 163 -25.52 -2.97 -15.50
N ILE A 164 -26.79 -3.19 -15.18
CA ILE A 164 -27.26 -4.47 -14.64
C ILE A 164 -27.17 -5.59 -15.69
N LYS A 165 -27.53 -5.30 -16.94
CA LYS A 165 -27.39 -6.28 -18.03
C LYS A 165 -25.95 -6.69 -18.30
N GLY A 166 -25.02 -5.77 -18.12
CA GLY A 166 -23.58 -6.02 -18.30
C GLY A 166 -22.89 -6.65 -17.10
N ASN A 167 -23.56 -6.78 -15.95
CA ASN A 167 -22.96 -7.28 -14.72
C ASN A 167 -23.43 -8.71 -14.40
N ASP A 168 -22.60 -9.70 -14.71
CA ASP A 168 -22.87 -11.12 -14.50
C ASP A 168 -23.15 -11.50 -13.02
N SER A 169 -22.76 -10.64 -12.08
CA SER A 169 -23.01 -10.84 -10.64
C SER A 169 -24.45 -10.50 -10.24
N ILE A 170 -25.22 -9.83 -11.09
CA ILE A 170 -26.60 -9.41 -10.83
C ILE A 170 -27.53 -10.26 -11.70
N GLY A 171 -28.44 -10.99 -11.08
CA GLY A 171 -29.38 -11.85 -11.82
C GLY A 171 -30.29 -11.08 -12.77
N GLN A 172 -30.67 -11.67 -13.90
CA GLN A 172 -31.58 -11.05 -14.87
C GLN A 172 -32.97 -10.67 -14.31
N GLU A 173 -33.35 -11.29 -13.20
CA GLU A 173 -34.58 -10.96 -12.45
C GLU A 173 -34.60 -9.51 -11.97
N ALA A 174 -33.42 -8.93 -11.69
CA ALA A 174 -33.28 -7.53 -11.30
C ALA A 174 -33.68 -6.55 -12.42
N VAL A 175 -33.46 -6.90 -13.68
CA VAL A 175 -33.88 -6.10 -14.84
C VAL A 175 -35.40 -6.03 -14.92
N PHE A 176 -36.07 -7.17 -14.75
CA PHE A 176 -37.53 -7.23 -14.72
C PHE A 176 -38.09 -6.40 -13.58
N ALA A 177 -37.48 -6.49 -12.42
CA ALA A 177 -37.88 -5.75 -11.25
C ALA A 177 -37.85 -4.25 -11.50
N LEU A 178 -36.74 -3.73 -12.03
CA LEU A 178 -36.59 -2.31 -12.31
C LEU A 178 -37.45 -1.80 -13.46
N GLN A 179 -37.74 -2.65 -14.44
CA GLN A 179 -38.65 -2.27 -15.54
C GLN A 179 -40.08 -2.01 -15.08
N ASN A 180 -40.51 -2.70 -14.04
CA ASN A 180 -41.88 -2.60 -13.47
C ASN A 180 -42.03 -1.40 -12.50
N ILE A 181 -40.95 -0.72 -12.12
CA ILE A 181 -41.04 0.48 -11.30
C ILE A 181 -41.41 1.66 -12.21
N SER A 182 -42.59 2.20 -11.99
CA SER A 182 -43.14 3.32 -12.78
C SER A 182 -42.81 4.71 -12.21
N ASP A 183 -42.65 4.78 -10.86
CA ASP A 183 -42.38 6.04 -10.17
C ASP A 183 -40.90 6.40 -10.18
N PRO A 184 -40.54 7.62 -10.67
CA PRO A 184 -39.16 8.07 -10.76
C PRO A 184 -38.46 8.19 -9.40
N VAL A 185 -39.14 8.67 -8.37
CA VAL A 185 -38.56 8.88 -7.03
C VAL A 185 -38.22 7.56 -6.38
N PHE A 186 -39.17 6.62 -6.47
CA PHE A 186 -38.95 5.26 -5.95
C PHE A 186 -37.85 4.54 -6.72
N PHE A 187 -37.79 4.68 -8.05
CA PHE A 187 -36.74 4.09 -8.86
C PHE A 187 -35.35 4.59 -8.45
N ILE A 188 -35.18 5.90 -8.30
CA ILE A 188 -33.90 6.53 -7.91
C ILE A 188 -33.46 6.00 -6.53
N ASN A 189 -34.35 6.01 -5.55
CA ASN A 189 -34.07 5.56 -4.19
C ASN A 189 -33.81 4.06 -4.12
N PHE A 190 -34.53 3.27 -4.91
CA PHE A 190 -34.34 1.83 -5.01
C PHE A 190 -32.97 1.48 -5.59
N VAL A 191 -32.56 2.15 -6.65
CA VAL A 191 -31.24 1.99 -7.28
C VAL A 191 -30.13 2.40 -6.32
N ALA A 192 -30.25 3.54 -5.64
CA ALA A 192 -29.29 4.03 -4.67
C ALA A 192 -29.08 3.04 -3.49
N THR A 193 -30.17 2.38 -3.05
CA THR A 193 -30.08 1.38 -1.97
C THR A 193 -29.40 0.10 -2.43
N ASN A 194 -29.82 -0.47 -3.59
CA ASN A 194 -29.56 -1.87 -3.93
C ASN A 194 -28.33 -2.09 -4.83
N LEU A 195 -27.88 -1.10 -5.61
CA LEU A 195 -26.66 -1.29 -6.40
C LEU A 195 -25.40 -1.32 -5.52
N PRO A 196 -24.36 -2.08 -5.93
CA PRO A 196 -23.14 -2.30 -5.14
C PRO A 196 -22.15 -1.13 -5.26
N PHE A 197 -22.63 0.09 -4.93
CA PHE A 197 -21.79 1.28 -4.85
C PHE A 197 -21.10 1.40 -3.49
N ASP A 198 -20.09 2.25 -3.40
CA ASP A 198 -19.41 2.54 -2.15
C ASP A 198 -20.41 3.10 -1.10
N ILE A 199 -20.24 2.66 0.14
CA ILE A 199 -21.12 3.07 1.25
C ILE A 199 -20.98 4.56 1.56
N GLU A 200 -19.76 5.09 1.47
CA GLU A 200 -19.49 6.51 1.66
C GLU A 200 -20.21 7.36 0.60
N GLU A 201 -20.12 6.94 -0.69
CA GLU A 201 -20.84 7.61 -1.78
C GLU A 201 -22.36 7.56 -1.57
N LYS A 202 -22.91 6.42 -1.14
CA LYS A 202 -24.34 6.28 -0.81
C LYS A 202 -24.76 7.19 0.35
N ALA A 203 -23.95 7.29 1.40
CA ALA A 203 -24.26 8.14 2.53
C ALA A 203 -24.27 9.63 2.14
N LEU A 204 -23.28 10.08 1.37
CA LEU A 204 -23.23 11.45 0.83
C LEU A 204 -24.44 11.77 -0.09
N LEU A 205 -24.84 10.81 -0.92
CA LEU A 205 -26.03 10.96 -1.76
C LEU A 205 -27.31 11.07 -0.92
N LEU A 206 -27.40 10.39 0.23
CA LEU A 206 -28.54 10.52 1.13
C LEU A 206 -28.59 11.91 1.80
N GLU A 207 -27.45 12.59 1.96
CA GLU A 207 -27.40 13.96 2.50
C GLU A 207 -27.96 15.00 1.51
N GLU A 208 -27.86 14.75 0.19
CA GLU A 208 -28.38 15.68 -0.81
C GLU A 208 -29.92 15.71 -0.82
N GLY A 209 -30.49 16.87 -0.52
CA GLY A 209 -31.92 17.08 -0.41
C GLY A 209 -32.62 17.32 -1.73
N ASP A 210 -31.93 17.74 -2.76
CA ASP A 210 -32.45 17.99 -4.11
C ASP A 210 -32.40 16.70 -4.93
N LEU A 211 -33.58 16.14 -5.24
CA LEU A 211 -33.68 14.88 -5.97
C LEU A 211 -33.05 14.96 -7.36
N LYS A 212 -33.14 16.12 -8.06
CA LYS A 212 -32.54 16.32 -9.36
C LYS A 212 -31.01 16.25 -9.31
N LYS A 213 -30.39 16.90 -8.31
CA LYS A 213 -28.95 16.83 -8.07
C LYS A 213 -28.50 15.43 -7.68
N ARG A 214 -29.24 14.76 -6.79
CA ARG A 214 -29.01 13.37 -6.38
C ARG A 214 -29.04 12.43 -7.59
N THR A 215 -30.02 12.60 -8.48
CA THR A 215 -30.12 11.79 -9.71
C THR A 215 -28.93 12.02 -10.63
N PHE A 216 -28.47 13.27 -10.76
CA PHE A 216 -27.29 13.59 -11.56
C PHE A 216 -26.01 12.95 -11.01
N GLN A 217 -25.83 13.00 -9.69
CA GLN A 217 -24.69 12.34 -9.02
C GLN A 217 -24.75 10.82 -9.18
N LEU A 218 -25.95 10.22 -9.02
CA LEU A 218 -26.15 8.78 -9.25
C LEU A 218 -25.85 8.38 -10.70
N LEU A 219 -26.28 9.18 -11.68
CA LEU A 219 -25.99 8.94 -13.09
C LEU A 219 -24.47 8.90 -13.33
N HIS A 220 -23.74 9.82 -12.71
CA HIS A 220 -22.28 9.87 -12.82
C HIS A 220 -21.63 8.60 -12.25
N ILE A 221 -22.10 8.13 -11.08
CA ILE A 221 -21.60 6.89 -10.47
C ILE A 221 -21.90 5.68 -11.37
N VAL A 222 -23.15 5.56 -11.85
CA VAL A 222 -23.55 4.45 -12.73
C VAL A 222 -22.74 4.45 -14.03
N GLN A 223 -22.50 5.60 -14.64
CA GLN A 223 -21.69 5.72 -15.85
C GLN A 223 -20.23 5.32 -15.60
N ARG A 224 -19.65 5.72 -14.48
CA ARG A 224 -18.30 5.29 -14.06
C ARG A 224 -18.22 3.77 -13.93
N GLU A 225 -19.16 3.17 -13.21
CA GLU A 225 -19.21 1.72 -13.01
C GLU A 225 -19.43 0.95 -14.32
N LEU A 226 -20.27 1.51 -15.23
CA LEU A 226 -20.48 0.94 -16.55
C LEU A 226 -19.22 0.96 -17.42
N GLN A 227 -18.42 2.03 -17.34
CA GLN A 227 -17.12 2.10 -17.99
C GLN A 227 -16.15 1.05 -17.43
N PHE A 228 -16.11 0.84 -16.11
CA PHE A 228 -15.30 -0.20 -15.50
C PHE A 228 -15.72 -1.62 -15.95
N LEU A 229 -17.01 -1.87 -16.07
CA LEU A 229 -17.52 -3.13 -16.61
C LEU A 229 -17.08 -3.34 -18.07
N GLN A 230 -17.19 -2.31 -18.91
CA GLN A 230 -16.76 -2.39 -20.30
C GLN A 230 -15.26 -2.66 -20.43
N ILE A 231 -14.44 -2.03 -19.60
CA ILE A 231 -13.00 -2.31 -19.54
C ILE A 231 -12.74 -3.75 -19.10
N ARG A 232 -13.45 -4.24 -18.08
CA ARG A 232 -13.35 -5.63 -17.60
C ARG A 232 -13.72 -6.64 -18.69
N HIS A 233 -14.83 -6.43 -19.39
CA HIS A 233 -15.24 -7.25 -20.53
C HIS A 233 -14.19 -7.24 -21.64
N LYS A 234 -13.65 -6.09 -21.96
CA LYS A 234 -12.62 -5.94 -23.01
C LYS A 234 -11.31 -6.67 -22.65
N ILE A 235 -10.95 -6.67 -21.37
CA ILE A 235 -9.79 -7.45 -20.87
C ILE A 235 -10.11 -8.94 -20.95
N GLN A 236 -11.29 -9.36 -20.54
CA GLN A 236 -11.72 -10.77 -20.60
C GLN A 236 -11.82 -11.28 -22.04
N GLU A 237 -12.37 -10.48 -22.96
CA GLU A 237 -12.41 -10.81 -24.39
C GLU A 237 -11.00 -10.94 -24.98
N ARG A 238 -10.10 -10.00 -24.72
CA ARG A 238 -8.69 -10.10 -25.15
C ARG A 238 -8.02 -11.36 -24.61
N THR A 239 -8.21 -11.64 -23.32
CA THR A 239 -7.66 -12.86 -22.71
C THR A 239 -8.25 -14.11 -23.34
N ARG A 240 -9.52 -14.07 -23.69
CA ARG A 240 -10.21 -15.18 -24.37
C ARG A 240 -9.76 -15.31 -25.83
N GLU A 241 -9.59 -14.20 -26.54
CA GLU A 241 -9.04 -14.19 -27.90
C GLU A 241 -7.60 -14.70 -27.93
N GLU A 242 -6.76 -14.32 -26.95
CA GLU A 242 -5.40 -14.83 -26.82
C GLU A 242 -5.38 -16.34 -26.51
N ILE A 243 -6.30 -16.81 -25.67
CA ILE A 243 -6.48 -18.24 -25.38
C ILE A 243 -7.02 -18.98 -26.64
N ASP A 244 -8.02 -18.42 -27.32
CA ASP A 244 -8.58 -19.00 -28.53
C ASP A 244 -7.57 -18.99 -29.68
N GLN A 245 -6.70 -17.98 -29.76
CA GLN A 245 -5.63 -17.92 -30.75
C GLN A 245 -4.53 -18.95 -30.45
N GLN A 246 -4.15 -19.11 -29.18
CA GLN A 246 -3.26 -20.18 -28.75
C GLN A 246 -3.89 -21.57 -28.97
N GLN A 247 -5.19 -21.74 -28.72
CA GLN A 247 -5.90 -22.97 -29.03
C GLN A 247 -6.02 -23.23 -30.52
N LYS A 248 -6.25 -22.21 -31.35
CA LYS A 248 -6.24 -22.31 -32.81
C LYS A 248 -4.86 -22.67 -33.38
N GLU A 249 -3.80 -22.04 -32.90
CA GLU A 249 -2.44 -22.39 -33.25
C GLU A 249 -2.10 -23.82 -32.81
N TYR A 250 -2.51 -24.21 -31.61
CA TYR A 250 -2.39 -25.58 -31.12
C TYR A 250 -3.20 -26.57 -31.98
N PHE A 251 -4.45 -26.20 -32.34
CA PHE A 251 -5.31 -27.01 -33.20
C PHE A 251 -4.81 -27.09 -34.63
N LEU A 252 -4.25 -26.00 -35.18
CA LEU A 252 -3.59 -26.00 -36.49
C LEU A 252 -2.31 -26.86 -36.50
N HIS A 253 -1.48 -26.74 -35.45
CA HIS A 253 -0.34 -27.62 -35.27
C HIS A 253 -0.77 -29.10 -35.15
N GLN A 254 -1.82 -29.37 -34.42
CA GLN A 254 -2.37 -30.71 -34.26
C GLN A 254 -3.01 -31.21 -35.56
N THR A 255 -3.65 -30.34 -36.32
CA THR A 255 -4.22 -30.71 -37.63
C THR A 255 -3.13 -31.01 -38.66
N ILE A 256 -2.06 -30.24 -38.66
CA ILE A 256 -0.86 -30.49 -39.48
C ILE A 256 -0.22 -31.82 -39.05
N LYS A 257 -0.13 -32.10 -37.77
CA LYS A 257 0.38 -33.31 -37.17
C LYS A 257 -0.52 -34.52 -37.52
N ASN A 258 -1.84 -34.35 -37.50
CA ASN A 258 -2.82 -35.40 -37.91
C ASN A 258 -2.76 -35.68 -39.40
N ILE A 259 -2.57 -34.65 -40.25
CA ILE A 259 -2.38 -34.84 -41.71
C ILE A 259 -1.04 -35.54 -41.99
N GLN A 260 -0.01 -35.24 -41.22
CA GLN A 260 1.28 -35.96 -41.29
C GLN A 260 1.14 -37.41 -40.81
N ASN A 261 0.25 -37.69 -39.83
CA ASN A 261 -0.05 -39.02 -39.32
C ASN A 261 -0.90 -39.83 -40.29
N GLU A 262 -1.87 -39.21 -41.00
CA GLU A 262 -2.64 -39.87 -42.06
C GLU A 262 -1.78 -40.25 -43.29
N LEU A 263 -0.63 -39.59 -43.47
CA LEU A 263 0.35 -39.95 -44.51
C LEU A 263 1.28 -41.11 -44.12
N GLY A 264 1.07 -41.75 -42.96
CA GLY A 264 1.57 -43.10 -42.68
C GLY A 264 2.94 -43.21 -42.02
N ASN A 265 3.48 -42.13 -41.41
CA ASN A 265 4.82 -42.22 -40.82
C ASN A 265 4.95 -41.73 -39.36
N GLY A 266 3.85 -41.44 -38.59
CA GLY A 266 3.96 -40.68 -37.35
C GLY A 266 3.60 -41.38 -36.04
N GLU A 267 2.70 -42.35 -36.02
CA GLU A 267 2.07 -42.83 -34.78
C GLU A 267 2.96 -43.70 -33.87
N ASN A 268 3.99 -44.32 -34.44
CA ASN A 268 4.93 -45.13 -33.64
C ASN A 268 6.19 -44.37 -33.18
N ASP A 269 6.52 -43.26 -33.82
CA ASP A 269 7.77 -42.56 -33.53
C ASP A 269 7.68 -41.64 -32.29
N GLU A 270 6.56 -40.92 -32.07
CA GLU A 270 6.39 -40.02 -30.89
C GLU A 270 6.36 -40.79 -29.59
N PHE A 271 5.62 -41.90 -29.56
CA PHE A 271 5.56 -42.78 -28.38
C PHE A 271 6.91 -43.47 -28.11
N ARG A 272 7.62 -43.88 -29.20
CA ARG A 272 8.98 -44.41 -29.10
C ARG A 272 9.96 -43.37 -28.56
N GLU A 273 9.88 -42.11 -29.02
CA GLU A 273 10.69 -41.01 -28.51
C GLU A 273 10.44 -40.75 -27.03
N LEU A 274 9.18 -40.72 -26.62
CA LEU A 274 8.83 -40.53 -25.19
C LEU A 274 9.38 -41.66 -24.32
N ARG A 275 9.30 -42.88 -24.77
CA ARG A 275 9.82 -44.05 -24.09
C ARG A 275 11.35 -44.00 -24.00
N GLN A 276 12.01 -43.69 -25.10
CA GLN A 276 13.47 -43.51 -25.11
C GLN A 276 13.94 -42.38 -24.22
N LYS A 277 13.22 -41.25 -24.22
CA LYS A 277 13.46 -40.13 -23.29
C LYS A 277 13.27 -40.54 -21.80
N ALA A 278 12.22 -41.34 -21.53
CA ALA A 278 11.96 -41.85 -20.17
C ALA A 278 13.06 -42.82 -19.70
N GLU A 279 13.58 -43.66 -20.56
CA GLU A 279 14.67 -44.59 -20.26
C GLU A 279 16.02 -43.88 -20.05
N SER A 280 16.24 -42.78 -20.75
CA SER A 280 17.51 -42.03 -20.71
C SER A 280 17.65 -41.07 -19.50
N LYS A 281 16.55 -40.69 -18.84
CA LYS A 281 16.58 -39.73 -17.76
C LYS A 281 16.73 -40.37 -16.39
N PRO A 282 17.63 -39.89 -15.53
CA PRO A 282 17.84 -40.40 -14.19
C PRO A 282 16.73 -39.91 -13.22
N MET A 283 15.51 -40.44 -13.42
CA MET A 283 14.35 -40.17 -12.59
C MET A 283 14.41 -40.91 -11.24
N SER A 284 13.72 -40.40 -10.22
CA SER A 284 13.51 -41.14 -8.98
C SER A 284 12.73 -42.43 -9.22
N GLU A 285 12.89 -43.45 -8.39
CA GLU A 285 12.15 -44.73 -8.55
C GLU A 285 10.64 -44.52 -8.50
N ALA A 286 10.15 -43.58 -7.69
CA ALA A 286 8.73 -43.22 -7.59
C ALA A 286 8.23 -42.62 -8.92
N ALA A 287 8.94 -41.63 -9.45
CA ALA A 287 8.61 -40.99 -10.71
C ALA A 287 8.67 -42.01 -11.88
N LYS A 288 9.69 -42.85 -11.91
CA LYS A 288 9.84 -43.90 -12.97
C LYS A 288 8.67 -44.87 -12.96
N LYS A 289 8.23 -45.35 -11.80
CA LYS A 289 7.06 -46.24 -11.67
C LYS A 289 5.77 -45.59 -12.20
N ILE A 290 5.58 -44.30 -11.93
CA ILE A 290 4.42 -43.53 -12.41
C ILE A 290 4.49 -43.36 -13.95
N VAL A 291 5.65 -42.98 -14.47
CA VAL A 291 5.89 -42.79 -15.90
C VAL A 291 5.69 -44.12 -16.64
N ASP A 292 6.27 -45.24 -16.17
CA ASP A 292 6.11 -46.57 -16.77
C ASP A 292 4.65 -47.01 -16.75
N LYS A 293 3.91 -46.78 -15.69
CA LYS A 293 2.49 -47.06 -15.58
C LYS A 293 1.67 -46.24 -16.57
N GLU A 294 2.01 -44.96 -16.74
CA GLU A 294 1.30 -44.10 -17.67
C GLU A 294 1.63 -44.44 -19.13
N LEU A 295 2.88 -44.77 -19.43
CA LEU A 295 3.27 -45.28 -20.74
C LEU A 295 2.51 -46.56 -21.10
N ALA A 296 2.43 -47.51 -20.15
CA ALA A 296 1.66 -48.75 -20.37
C ALA A 296 0.14 -48.51 -20.49
N ARG A 297 -0.39 -47.44 -19.88
CA ARG A 297 -1.78 -47.02 -20.04
C ARG A 297 -2.02 -46.43 -21.43
N LEU A 298 -1.15 -45.50 -21.87
CA LEU A 298 -1.27 -44.84 -23.17
C LEU A 298 -1.13 -45.83 -24.34
N GLU A 299 -0.27 -46.84 -24.21
CA GLU A 299 -0.12 -47.93 -25.22
C GLU A 299 -1.44 -48.67 -25.50
N ARG A 300 -2.36 -48.69 -24.51
CA ARG A 300 -3.68 -49.33 -24.61
C ARG A 300 -4.82 -48.34 -24.88
N THR A 301 -4.56 -47.05 -24.85
CA THR A 301 -5.58 -46.01 -25.03
C THR A 301 -5.67 -45.63 -26.50
N ASN A 302 -6.89 -45.48 -27.04
CA ASN A 302 -7.08 -45.03 -28.41
C ASN A 302 -6.47 -43.60 -28.59
N PRO A 303 -5.58 -43.41 -29.58
CA PRO A 303 -4.95 -42.12 -29.88
C PRO A 303 -5.92 -40.94 -30.14
N GLN A 304 -7.14 -41.25 -30.58
CA GLN A 304 -8.19 -40.28 -30.83
C GLN A 304 -8.97 -39.86 -29.55
N SER A 305 -8.68 -40.48 -28.42
CA SER A 305 -9.33 -40.15 -27.15
C SER A 305 -8.74 -38.86 -26.55
N PRO A 306 -9.57 -37.96 -25.99
CA PRO A 306 -9.07 -36.81 -25.24
C PRO A 306 -8.13 -37.21 -24.11
N GLU A 307 -8.33 -38.39 -23.51
CA GLU A 307 -7.48 -38.90 -22.42
C GLU A 307 -6.04 -39.20 -22.88
N TYR A 308 -5.87 -39.59 -24.16
CA TYR A 308 -4.56 -39.81 -24.74
C TYR A 308 -3.71 -38.54 -24.76
N ASN A 309 -4.29 -37.42 -25.24
CA ASN A 309 -3.61 -36.13 -25.27
C ASN A 309 -3.25 -35.61 -23.86
N VAL A 310 -4.12 -35.81 -22.87
CA VAL A 310 -3.86 -35.49 -21.48
C VAL A 310 -2.68 -36.30 -20.95
N GLY A 311 -2.61 -37.58 -21.26
CA GLY A 311 -1.52 -38.47 -20.86
C GLY A 311 -0.18 -38.09 -21.52
N ILE A 312 -0.19 -37.76 -22.82
CA ILE A 312 1.00 -37.30 -23.54
C ILE A 312 1.52 -35.99 -22.92
N THR A 313 0.64 -34.99 -22.73
CA THR A 313 1.02 -33.71 -22.11
C THR A 313 1.60 -33.89 -20.70
N TYR A 314 1.05 -34.83 -19.94
CA TYR A 314 1.58 -35.19 -18.62
C TYR A 314 2.99 -35.76 -18.72
N LEU A 315 3.21 -36.76 -19.60
CA LEU A 315 4.53 -37.36 -19.80
C LEU A 315 5.55 -36.34 -20.32
N GLU A 316 5.16 -35.50 -21.27
CA GLU A 316 6.02 -34.42 -21.75
C GLU A 316 6.41 -33.47 -20.60
N THR A 317 5.47 -33.11 -19.71
CA THR A 317 5.74 -32.28 -18.56
C THR A 317 6.72 -32.94 -17.60
N VAL A 318 6.51 -34.20 -17.24
CA VAL A 318 7.41 -34.96 -16.35
C VAL A 318 8.79 -35.14 -16.99
N LEU A 319 8.84 -35.44 -18.27
CA LEU A 319 10.09 -35.63 -19.01
C LEU A 319 10.83 -34.29 -19.29
N SER A 320 10.14 -33.16 -19.24
CA SER A 320 10.75 -31.84 -19.40
C SER A 320 11.44 -31.35 -18.12
N LEU A 321 11.20 -31.99 -16.98
CA LEU A 321 11.93 -31.69 -15.74
C LEU A 321 13.42 -31.98 -15.91
N PRO A 322 14.30 -31.17 -15.28
CA PRO A 322 15.76 -31.31 -15.42
C PRO A 322 16.32 -32.43 -14.52
N TRP A 323 15.93 -33.66 -14.76
CA TRP A 323 16.37 -34.82 -14.02
C TRP A 323 17.88 -35.00 -14.06
N GLY A 324 18.56 -34.86 -12.91
CA GLY A 324 20.01 -35.03 -12.81
C GLY A 324 20.84 -33.97 -13.58
N ILE A 325 20.22 -32.95 -14.17
CA ILE A 325 20.92 -31.89 -14.90
C ILE A 325 21.19 -30.73 -13.93
N ALA A 326 22.44 -30.51 -13.59
CA ALA A 326 22.87 -29.40 -12.76
C ALA A 326 23.97 -28.58 -13.46
N THR A 327 23.94 -27.28 -13.27
CA THR A 327 25.06 -26.43 -13.69
C THR A 327 26.23 -26.57 -12.73
N THR A 328 27.46 -26.47 -13.24
CA THR A 328 28.65 -26.48 -12.38
C THR A 328 28.82 -25.14 -11.69
N ASP A 329 28.88 -25.17 -10.35
CA ASP A 329 29.02 -23.96 -9.54
C ASP A 329 30.41 -23.33 -9.68
N ASN A 330 30.45 -22.03 -9.94
CA ASN A 330 31.64 -21.25 -9.89
C ASN A 330 31.74 -20.53 -8.52
N LEU A 331 32.55 -21.08 -7.61
CA LEU A 331 32.72 -20.59 -6.24
C LEU A 331 33.99 -19.70 -6.10
N ASP A 332 34.35 -18.96 -7.14
CA ASP A 332 35.38 -17.92 -7.08
C ASP A 332 34.84 -16.63 -6.45
N LEU A 333 35.14 -16.43 -5.16
CA LEU A 333 34.70 -15.25 -4.39
C LEU A 333 35.21 -13.94 -4.99
N LYS A 334 36.41 -13.91 -5.59
CA LYS A 334 36.94 -12.70 -6.24
C LYS A 334 36.16 -12.34 -7.49
N ARG A 335 35.71 -13.35 -8.24
CA ARG A 335 34.84 -13.15 -9.39
C ARG A 335 33.47 -12.67 -8.93
N ALA A 336 32.90 -13.29 -7.91
CA ALA A 336 31.60 -12.90 -7.34
C ALA A 336 31.64 -11.44 -6.87
N GLN A 337 32.69 -11.04 -6.16
CA GLN A 337 32.87 -9.66 -5.72
C GLN A 337 32.92 -8.69 -6.91
N ARG A 338 33.70 -9.01 -7.96
CA ARG A 338 33.79 -8.16 -9.17
C ARG A 338 32.45 -8.01 -9.89
N ILE A 339 31.62 -9.06 -9.96
CA ILE A 339 30.30 -9.01 -10.58
C ILE A 339 29.36 -8.12 -9.73
N LEU A 340 29.33 -8.34 -8.41
CA LEU A 340 28.54 -7.52 -7.50
C LEU A 340 28.94 -6.03 -7.54
N ASP A 341 30.24 -5.72 -7.62
CA ASP A 341 30.74 -4.34 -7.72
C ASP A 341 30.50 -3.71 -9.08
N ARG A 342 30.49 -4.51 -10.14
CA ARG A 342 30.14 -4.06 -11.49
C ARG A 342 28.68 -3.64 -11.56
N ASP A 343 27.77 -4.46 -11.01
CA ASP A 343 26.33 -4.32 -11.21
C ASP A 343 25.67 -3.43 -10.15
N HIS A 344 26.25 -3.36 -8.95
CA HIS A 344 25.68 -2.66 -7.81
C HIS A 344 26.69 -1.69 -7.18
N PHE A 345 26.35 -0.42 -7.23
CA PHE A 345 27.17 0.62 -6.59
C PHE A 345 26.78 0.74 -5.10
N GLY A 346 27.76 0.84 -4.22
CA GLY A 346 27.53 0.86 -2.77
C GLY A 346 27.12 -0.51 -2.22
N MET A 347 26.28 -0.52 -1.18
CA MET A 347 25.75 -1.73 -0.53
C MET A 347 26.83 -2.68 0.03
N GLU A 348 27.91 -2.14 0.58
CA GLU A 348 29.08 -2.94 1.00
C GLU A 348 28.68 -4.05 2.00
N LYS A 349 27.86 -3.72 3.02
CA LYS A 349 27.37 -4.68 4.01
C LYS A 349 26.53 -5.83 3.38
N VAL A 350 25.71 -5.50 2.38
CA VAL A 350 24.88 -6.49 1.66
C VAL A 350 25.74 -7.42 0.82
N LYS A 351 26.71 -6.87 0.09
CA LYS A 351 27.68 -7.64 -0.71
C LYS A 351 28.52 -8.55 0.16
N GLU A 352 29.01 -8.06 1.31
CA GLU A 352 29.78 -8.84 2.27
C GLU A 352 28.96 -10.03 2.77
N ARG A 353 27.70 -9.84 3.18
CA ARG A 353 26.82 -10.94 3.58
C ARG A 353 26.59 -11.96 2.47
N ILE A 354 26.38 -11.51 1.24
CA ILE A 354 26.26 -12.42 0.09
C ILE A 354 27.56 -13.22 -0.10
N LEU A 355 28.73 -12.58 -0.01
CA LEU A 355 30.02 -13.26 -0.14
C LEU A 355 30.30 -14.24 1.01
N GLU A 356 29.87 -13.94 2.24
CA GLU A 356 29.91 -14.88 3.38
C GLU A 356 29.12 -16.14 3.05
N HIS A 357 27.88 -15.99 2.54
CA HIS A 357 27.04 -17.12 2.11
C HIS A 357 27.73 -17.98 1.03
N LEU A 358 28.29 -17.32 0.00
CA LEU A 358 29.01 -18.02 -1.06
C LEU A 358 30.28 -18.72 -0.56
N ALA A 359 30.93 -18.15 0.47
CA ALA A 359 32.09 -18.76 1.12
C ALA A 359 31.70 -20.03 1.90
N ILE A 360 30.58 -20.03 2.61
CA ILE A 360 30.06 -21.22 3.29
C ILE A 360 29.75 -22.33 2.28
N MET A 361 29.10 -22.00 1.16
CA MET A 361 28.83 -22.96 0.08
C MET A 361 30.11 -23.57 -0.49
N LYS A 362 31.19 -22.81 -0.53
CA LYS A 362 32.51 -23.30 -1.00
C LYS A 362 33.17 -24.29 -0.03
N VAL A 363 33.01 -24.06 1.28
CA VAL A 363 33.70 -24.87 2.30
C VAL A 363 32.98 -26.19 2.56
N SER A 364 31.64 -26.17 2.50
CA SER A 364 30.83 -27.35 2.81
C SER A 364 29.81 -27.62 1.73
N ALA A 365 30.09 -28.54 0.83
CA ALA A 365 29.14 -29.00 -0.18
C ALA A 365 27.90 -29.73 0.44
N GLN A 366 27.98 -30.16 1.70
CA GLN A 366 26.87 -30.82 2.42
C GLN A 366 26.06 -29.83 3.27
N HIS A 367 26.59 -28.64 3.53
CA HIS A 367 25.87 -27.64 4.31
C HIS A 367 24.86 -26.93 3.42
N ARG A 368 23.59 -27.11 3.71
CA ARG A 368 22.54 -26.38 3.02
C ARG A 368 22.52 -24.96 3.55
N PRO A 369 22.87 -23.94 2.73
CA PRO A 369 22.88 -22.57 3.20
C PRO A 369 21.47 -22.13 3.60
N ALA A 370 21.38 -21.30 4.62
CA ALA A 370 20.13 -20.66 4.98
C ALA A 370 19.57 -19.88 3.77
N ILE A 371 18.26 -19.75 3.70
CA ILE A 371 17.59 -19.04 2.63
C ILE A 371 17.83 -17.54 2.82
N ILE A 372 18.32 -16.86 1.82
CA ILE A 372 18.56 -15.42 1.87
C ILE A 372 17.25 -14.68 1.63
N CYS A 373 16.89 -13.74 2.51
CA CYS A 373 15.80 -12.81 2.30
C CYS A 373 16.34 -11.37 2.20
N LEU A 374 16.29 -10.79 1.00
CA LEU A 374 16.65 -9.39 0.76
C LEU A 374 15.43 -8.51 1.03
N TYR A 375 15.43 -7.72 2.11
CA TYR A 375 14.31 -6.84 2.42
C TYR A 375 14.71 -5.37 2.44
N GLY A 376 13.76 -4.49 2.14
CA GLY A 376 14.00 -3.04 2.11
C GLY A 376 13.09 -2.32 1.11
N PRO A 377 13.20 -1.00 0.96
CA PRO A 377 12.28 -0.21 0.16
C PRO A 377 12.27 -0.63 -1.32
N PRO A 378 11.21 -0.31 -2.06
CA PRO A 378 11.12 -0.64 -3.47
C PRO A 378 12.16 0.13 -4.30
N GLY A 379 12.64 -0.51 -5.36
CA GLY A 379 13.57 0.12 -6.31
C GLY A 379 15.03 0.20 -5.87
N VAL A 380 15.43 -0.49 -4.80
CA VAL A 380 16.84 -0.53 -4.34
C VAL A 380 17.66 -1.64 -5.01
N GLY A 381 17.10 -2.39 -5.95
CA GLY A 381 17.86 -3.39 -6.69
C GLY A 381 17.87 -4.80 -6.10
N LYS A 382 16.96 -5.15 -5.18
CA LYS A 382 16.87 -6.50 -4.59
C LYS A 382 16.82 -7.62 -5.64
N THR A 383 15.92 -7.49 -6.62
CA THR A 383 15.76 -8.48 -7.69
C THR A 383 16.96 -8.54 -8.65
N SER A 384 17.64 -7.41 -8.87
CA SER A 384 18.89 -7.39 -9.68
C SER A 384 20.06 -8.03 -8.92
N LEU A 385 20.17 -7.85 -7.60
CA LEU A 385 21.14 -8.57 -6.77
C LEU A 385 21.00 -10.09 -6.92
N CYS A 386 19.78 -10.61 -6.92
CA CYS A 386 19.53 -12.05 -7.12
C CYS A 386 20.06 -12.52 -8.49
N ARG A 387 19.94 -11.69 -9.54
CA ARG A 387 20.46 -12.03 -10.86
C ARG A 387 22.01 -12.04 -10.86
N SER A 388 22.63 -11.07 -10.19
CA SER A 388 24.10 -11.03 -10.06
C SER A 388 24.65 -12.18 -9.22
N ILE A 389 23.90 -12.66 -8.21
CA ILE A 389 24.22 -13.89 -7.48
C ILE A 389 24.20 -15.09 -8.44
N ALA A 390 23.16 -15.23 -9.28
CA ALA A 390 23.07 -16.31 -10.25
C ALA A 390 24.22 -16.27 -11.27
N GLU A 391 24.55 -15.08 -11.79
CA GLU A 391 25.68 -14.90 -12.72
C GLU A 391 27.02 -15.24 -12.04
N SER A 392 27.21 -14.88 -10.77
CA SER A 392 28.45 -15.17 -10.03
C SER A 392 28.68 -16.66 -9.84
N LEU A 393 27.62 -17.41 -9.56
CA LEU A 393 27.64 -18.86 -9.41
C LEU A 393 27.68 -19.61 -10.74
N GLY A 394 27.30 -18.96 -11.84
CA GLY A 394 27.09 -19.63 -13.14
C GLY A 394 25.82 -20.47 -13.19
N ARG A 395 24.88 -20.24 -12.25
CA ARG A 395 23.59 -20.94 -12.18
C ARG A 395 22.55 -20.26 -13.06
N LYS A 396 21.57 -21.01 -13.49
CA LYS A 396 20.38 -20.46 -14.16
C LYS A 396 19.56 -19.62 -13.17
N TYR A 397 18.93 -18.57 -13.67
CA TYR A 397 18.09 -17.66 -12.88
C TYR A 397 16.62 -17.84 -13.23
N VAL A 398 15.79 -18.08 -12.22
CA VAL A 398 14.33 -18.10 -12.37
C VAL A 398 13.68 -17.22 -11.29
N ARG A 399 12.56 -16.62 -11.63
CA ARG A 399 11.81 -15.72 -10.74
C ARG A 399 10.35 -16.12 -10.69
N MET A 400 9.83 -16.29 -9.48
CA MET A 400 8.42 -16.49 -9.19
C MET A 400 7.92 -15.29 -8.37
N SER A 401 6.99 -14.51 -8.92
CA SER A 401 6.34 -13.45 -8.18
C SER A 401 5.23 -14.05 -7.32
N LEU A 402 5.25 -13.71 -6.04
CA LEU A 402 4.27 -14.14 -5.04
C LEU A 402 3.18 -13.08 -4.81
N GLY A 403 3.34 -11.88 -5.38
CA GLY A 403 2.34 -10.81 -5.29
C GLY A 403 1.04 -11.21 -6.01
N GLY A 404 -0.08 -11.22 -5.25
CA GLY A 404 -1.39 -11.61 -5.78
C GLY A 404 -1.65 -13.12 -5.81
N LEU A 405 -0.83 -13.90 -5.15
CA LEU A 405 -0.98 -15.35 -5.01
C LEU A 405 -1.97 -15.64 -3.88
N HIS A 406 -3.08 -16.29 -4.22
CA HIS A 406 -4.18 -16.54 -3.29
C HIS A 406 -4.53 -18.04 -3.17
N ASP A 407 -4.00 -18.90 -4.05
CA ASP A 407 -4.32 -20.31 -4.14
C ASP A 407 -3.05 -21.16 -3.99
N GLU A 408 -3.08 -22.14 -3.10
CA GLU A 408 -2.01 -23.11 -2.91
C GLU A 408 -1.74 -23.92 -4.19
N SER A 409 -2.76 -24.19 -4.99
CA SER A 409 -2.64 -24.92 -6.25
C SER A 409 -1.75 -24.21 -7.28
N GLU A 410 -1.58 -22.90 -7.18
CA GLU A 410 -0.61 -22.19 -8.03
C GLU A 410 0.84 -22.59 -7.71
N ILE A 411 1.14 -22.96 -6.46
CA ILE A 411 2.47 -23.38 -6.02
C ILE A 411 2.68 -24.87 -6.33
N ARG A 412 1.74 -25.71 -5.85
CA ARG A 412 1.80 -27.19 -5.89
C ARG A 412 1.10 -27.84 -7.07
N GLY A 413 0.48 -27.06 -7.96
CA GLY A 413 -0.30 -27.61 -9.06
C GLY A 413 -1.70 -28.09 -8.67
N HIS A 414 -2.54 -28.29 -9.68
CA HIS A 414 -3.90 -28.79 -9.53
C HIS A 414 -3.89 -30.33 -9.61
N ARG A 415 -4.78 -30.99 -8.88
CA ARG A 415 -4.95 -32.44 -9.02
C ARG A 415 -5.30 -32.78 -10.45
N ARG A 416 -4.68 -33.82 -10.99
CA ARG A 416 -4.80 -34.27 -12.39
C ARG A 416 -6.24 -34.59 -12.83
N THR A 417 -7.16 -34.82 -11.89
CA THR A 417 -8.57 -35.11 -12.17
C THR A 417 -9.40 -33.90 -12.64
N TYR A 418 -8.86 -32.68 -12.51
CA TYR A 418 -9.56 -31.48 -12.97
C TYR A 418 -9.29 -31.20 -14.45
N ILE A 419 -10.30 -30.66 -15.15
CA ILE A 419 -10.15 -30.21 -16.54
C ILE A 419 -9.14 -29.04 -16.57
N ALA A 420 -8.20 -29.09 -17.51
CA ALA A 420 -7.10 -28.13 -17.64
C ALA A 420 -6.14 -28.07 -16.44
N SER A 421 -5.99 -29.18 -15.70
CA SER A 421 -4.98 -29.28 -14.63
C SER A 421 -3.56 -29.08 -15.17
N MET A 422 -2.70 -28.45 -14.39
CA MET A 422 -1.32 -28.19 -14.74
C MET A 422 -0.43 -28.23 -13.50
N CYS A 423 0.87 -28.47 -13.70
CA CYS A 423 1.83 -28.45 -12.62
C CYS A 423 2.00 -27.05 -12.02
N GLY A 424 2.43 -27.02 -10.77
CA GLY A 424 2.63 -25.80 -10.02
C GLY A 424 3.69 -24.87 -10.65
N ARG A 425 3.66 -23.59 -10.26
CA ARG A 425 4.64 -22.60 -10.73
C ARG A 425 6.07 -22.99 -10.35
N VAL A 426 6.26 -23.72 -9.25
CA VAL A 426 7.58 -24.22 -8.86
C VAL A 426 8.12 -25.12 -9.93
N MET A 427 7.39 -26.17 -10.31
CA MET A 427 7.81 -27.13 -11.34
C MET A 427 7.98 -26.47 -12.71
N LYS A 428 7.07 -25.57 -13.10
CA LYS A 428 7.19 -24.78 -14.34
C LYS A 428 8.49 -23.97 -14.39
N ASN A 429 8.92 -23.41 -13.26
CA ASN A 429 10.18 -22.67 -13.19
C ASN A 429 11.41 -23.58 -13.25
N PHE A 430 11.36 -24.81 -12.72
CA PHE A 430 12.41 -25.79 -12.90
C PHE A 430 12.53 -26.25 -14.37
N ILE A 431 11.41 -26.50 -15.04
CA ILE A 431 11.38 -26.78 -16.48
C ILE A 431 12.02 -25.63 -17.27
N LYS A 432 11.64 -24.38 -16.97
CA LYS A 432 12.18 -23.19 -17.61
C LYS A 432 13.68 -22.97 -17.33
N ALA A 433 14.15 -23.40 -16.16
CA ALA A 433 15.56 -23.30 -15.77
C ALA A 433 16.43 -24.31 -16.54
N GLU A 434 15.87 -25.42 -16.99
CA GLU A 434 16.58 -26.55 -17.58
C GLU A 434 17.73 -27.06 -16.68
N SER A 435 17.64 -26.80 -15.38
CA SER A 435 18.65 -27.15 -14.38
C SER A 435 18.02 -27.41 -13.02
N ASN A 436 18.54 -28.37 -12.28
CA ASN A 436 18.06 -28.76 -10.95
C ASN A 436 18.60 -27.87 -9.81
N ASN A 437 19.63 -27.06 -10.08
CA ASN A 437 20.26 -26.17 -9.13
C ASN A 437 20.17 -24.68 -9.51
N PRO A 438 18.99 -24.16 -9.94
CA PRO A 438 18.88 -22.74 -10.28
C PRO A 438 18.98 -21.85 -9.02
N VAL A 439 19.25 -20.58 -9.25
CA VAL A 439 18.90 -19.53 -8.27
C VAL A 439 17.42 -19.22 -8.44
N PHE A 440 16.63 -19.63 -7.48
CA PHE A 440 15.19 -19.52 -7.50
C PHE A 440 14.73 -18.33 -6.65
N VAL A 441 14.25 -17.28 -7.30
CA VAL A 441 13.85 -16.04 -6.64
C VAL A 441 12.36 -16.03 -6.36
N LEU A 442 12.01 -15.91 -5.08
CA LEU A 442 10.67 -15.71 -4.57
C LEU A 442 10.46 -14.21 -4.32
N ASP A 443 9.85 -13.53 -5.28
CA ASP A 443 9.74 -12.09 -5.26
C ASP A 443 8.44 -11.63 -4.60
N GLU A 444 8.53 -10.60 -3.75
CA GLU A 444 7.41 -10.01 -2.98
C GLU A 444 6.76 -11.01 -1.98
N ILE A 445 7.58 -11.73 -1.20
CA ILE A 445 7.08 -12.70 -0.21
C ILE A 445 6.22 -12.06 0.90
N ASP A 446 6.36 -10.76 1.13
CA ASP A 446 5.56 -9.95 2.04
C ASP A 446 4.11 -9.74 1.57
N LYS A 447 3.78 -10.09 0.32
CA LYS A 447 2.44 -9.96 -0.25
C LYS A 447 1.65 -11.27 -0.33
N VAL A 448 2.18 -12.33 0.25
CA VAL A 448 1.50 -13.63 0.29
C VAL A 448 0.32 -13.55 1.25
N SER A 449 -0.88 -13.79 0.74
CA SER A 449 -2.11 -13.81 1.54
C SER A 449 -2.10 -14.99 2.51
N GLY A 450 -2.73 -14.81 3.69
CA GLY A 450 -2.98 -15.90 4.63
C GLY A 450 -3.98 -16.93 4.09
N SER A 451 -4.28 -17.96 4.90
CA SER A 451 -5.17 -19.05 4.56
C SER A 451 -6.56 -18.56 4.10
N ASN A 452 -7.00 -19.01 2.94
CA ASN A 452 -8.30 -18.76 2.34
C ASN A 452 -9.04 -20.09 2.14
N HIS A 453 -10.30 -20.04 1.68
CA HIS A 453 -11.10 -21.23 1.35
C HIS A 453 -10.45 -22.15 0.29
N ASN A 454 -9.47 -21.68 -0.45
CA ASN A 454 -8.78 -22.40 -1.54
C ASN A 454 -7.40 -22.96 -1.13
N GLY A 455 -7.12 -23.06 0.16
CA GLY A 455 -5.84 -23.59 0.67
C GLY A 455 -4.98 -22.54 1.36
N ASP A 456 -3.79 -22.95 1.76
CA ASP A 456 -2.81 -22.09 2.45
C ASP A 456 -1.50 -21.99 1.67
N PRO A 457 -1.32 -20.94 0.87
CA PRO A 457 -0.06 -20.72 0.15
C PRO A 457 1.16 -20.62 1.06
N GLN A 458 0.99 -20.20 2.34
CA GLN A 458 2.09 -20.10 3.30
C GLN A 458 2.61 -21.49 3.67
N SER A 459 1.72 -22.47 3.86
CA SER A 459 2.13 -23.86 4.15
C SER A 459 2.91 -24.48 2.99
N ALA A 460 2.50 -24.22 1.74
CA ALA A 460 3.24 -24.68 0.57
C ALA A 460 4.65 -24.03 0.46
N LEU A 461 4.76 -22.76 0.81
CA LEU A 461 6.05 -22.08 0.85
C LEU A 461 6.93 -22.56 2.01
N LEU A 462 6.34 -22.91 3.16
CA LEU A 462 7.08 -23.47 4.28
C LEU A 462 7.73 -24.80 3.91
N GLU A 463 7.00 -25.70 3.21
CA GLU A 463 7.56 -26.96 2.72
C GLU A 463 8.66 -26.72 1.68
N LEU A 464 8.45 -25.80 0.74
CA LEU A 464 9.43 -25.45 -0.29
C LEU A 464 10.73 -24.91 0.33
N LEU A 465 10.61 -24.12 1.39
CA LEU A 465 11.72 -23.42 2.03
C LEU A 465 12.32 -24.18 3.22
N ASP A 466 11.72 -25.28 3.64
CA ASP A 466 12.28 -26.10 4.72
C ASP A 466 13.37 -27.05 4.18
N PRO A 467 14.63 -26.91 4.61
CA PRO A 467 15.71 -27.80 4.17
C PRO A 467 15.48 -29.28 4.48
N GLU A 468 14.63 -29.60 5.48
CA GLU A 468 14.31 -30.98 5.83
C GLU A 468 13.25 -31.57 4.91
N GLN A 469 12.37 -30.76 4.33
CA GLN A 469 11.22 -31.15 3.52
C GLN A 469 11.43 -30.95 2.02
N ASN A 470 12.24 -29.96 1.61
CA ASN A 470 12.42 -29.60 0.21
C ASN A 470 13.06 -30.64 -0.69
N SER A 471 13.62 -31.70 -0.11
CA SER A 471 14.08 -32.87 -0.87
C SER A 471 12.94 -33.77 -1.37
N ALA A 472 11.73 -33.56 -0.84
CA ALA A 472 10.52 -34.33 -1.20
C ALA A 472 9.34 -33.36 -1.43
N PHE A 473 9.53 -32.34 -2.27
CA PHE A 473 8.47 -31.37 -2.59
C PHE A 473 7.40 -32.02 -3.46
N HIS A 474 6.18 -32.10 -2.94
CA HIS A 474 5.05 -32.73 -3.62
C HIS A 474 4.31 -31.75 -4.56
N ASP A 475 4.20 -32.12 -5.83
CA ASP A 475 3.34 -31.42 -6.80
C ASP A 475 2.12 -32.26 -7.10
N ASN A 476 0.92 -31.71 -6.90
CA ASN A 476 -0.35 -32.43 -7.04
C ASN A 476 -0.66 -32.89 -8.48
N TYR A 477 -0.09 -32.22 -9.50
CA TYR A 477 -0.25 -32.60 -10.89
C TYR A 477 0.68 -33.76 -11.27
N LEU A 478 1.92 -33.67 -10.78
CA LEU A 478 2.93 -34.70 -11.03
C LEU A 478 2.64 -35.98 -10.24
N ASP A 479 2.02 -35.87 -9.06
CA ASP A 479 1.65 -36.96 -8.14
C ASP A 479 2.86 -37.77 -7.63
N PHE A 480 4.01 -37.09 -7.53
CA PHE A 480 5.24 -37.60 -6.90
C PHE A 480 6.07 -36.46 -6.31
N ASP A 481 7.01 -36.81 -5.45
CA ASP A 481 7.90 -35.89 -4.82
C ASP A 481 9.12 -35.58 -5.70
N TYR A 482 9.43 -34.29 -5.85
CA TYR A 482 10.59 -33.82 -6.61
C TYR A 482 11.60 -33.14 -5.70
N ASP A 483 12.88 -33.49 -5.85
CA ASP A 483 13.96 -32.92 -5.05
C ASP A 483 14.32 -31.53 -5.58
N VAL A 484 13.96 -30.50 -4.81
CA VAL A 484 14.29 -29.09 -5.08
C VAL A 484 15.41 -28.56 -4.19
N SER A 485 16.02 -29.42 -3.37
CA SER A 485 17.02 -29.04 -2.35
C SER A 485 18.32 -28.48 -2.92
N GLN A 486 18.62 -28.72 -4.20
CA GLN A 486 19.82 -28.20 -4.87
C GLN A 486 19.66 -26.77 -5.35
N ALA A 487 18.43 -26.25 -5.42
CA ALA A 487 18.17 -24.86 -5.78
C ALA A 487 18.60 -23.91 -4.66
N LEU A 488 19.15 -22.77 -5.04
CA LEU A 488 19.40 -21.68 -4.11
C LEU A 488 18.17 -20.77 -4.09
N PHE A 489 17.37 -20.86 -3.02
CA PHE A 489 16.22 -19.99 -2.84
C PHE A 489 16.65 -18.64 -2.29
N VAL A 490 16.19 -17.57 -2.93
CA VAL A 490 16.38 -16.20 -2.49
C VAL A 490 15.03 -15.49 -2.47
N ALA A 491 14.60 -15.04 -1.31
CA ALA A 491 13.36 -14.28 -1.16
C ALA A 491 13.61 -12.77 -1.24
N THR A 492 12.62 -12.02 -1.71
CA THR A 492 12.63 -10.56 -1.62
C THR A 492 11.37 -10.05 -0.92
N ALA A 493 11.50 -9.02 -0.09
CA ALA A 493 10.39 -8.37 0.59
C ALA A 493 10.55 -6.85 0.58
N ASN A 494 9.45 -6.11 0.56
CA ASN A 494 9.49 -4.66 0.77
C ASN A 494 9.31 -4.32 2.25
N ASN A 495 8.48 -5.07 2.96
CA ASN A 495 8.23 -4.88 4.38
C ASN A 495 8.36 -6.22 5.13
N ILE A 496 9.42 -6.36 5.93
CA ILE A 496 9.68 -7.59 6.68
C ILE A 496 8.61 -7.89 7.75
N ALA A 497 7.93 -6.86 8.27
CA ALA A 497 6.88 -7.03 9.26
C ALA A 497 5.63 -7.74 8.69
N GLN A 498 5.42 -7.68 7.38
CA GLN A 498 4.32 -8.36 6.69
C GLN A 498 4.65 -9.83 6.33
N VAL A 499 5.91 -10.23 6.43
CA VAL A 499 6.30 -11.61 6.20
C VAL A 499 5.90 -12.45 7.43
N PRO A 500 5.16 -13.56 7.24
CA PRO A 500 4.77 -14.44 8.33
C PRO A 500 5.95 -14.93 9.17
N ALA A 501 5.80 -14.94 10.50
CA ALA A 501 6.88 -15.31 11.42
C ALA A 501 7.49 -16.69 11.10
N PRO A 502 6.72 -17.76 10.81
CA PRO A 502 7.29 -19.06 10.50
C PRO A 502 8.19 -19.07 9.25
N LEU A 503 7.88 -18.26 8.24
CA LEU A 503 8.73 -18.10 7.07
C LEU A 503 9.97 -17.29 7.39
N ARG A 504 9.82 -16.21 8.17
CA ARG A 504 10.91 -15.30 8.54
C ARG A 504 11.98 -16.01 9.37
N ASP A 505 11.57 -16.91 10.28
CA ASP A 505 12.49 -17.64 11.16
C ASP A 505 13.38 -18.65 10.40
N ARG A 506 13.02 -19.01 9.15
CA ARG A 506 13.81 -19.89 8.28
C ARG A 506 14.76 -19.17 7.34
N MET A 507 14.71 -17.82 7.34
CA MET A 507 15.46 -17.01 6.40
C MET A 507 16.53 -16.18 7.10
N GLU A 508 17.68 -16.04 6.47
CA GLU A 508 18.66 -15.04 6.83
C GLU A 508 18.24 -13.68 6.24
N LEU A 509 17.98 -12.73 7.11
CA LEU A 509 17.46 -11.42 6.76
C LEU A 509 18.60 -10.46 6.44
N ILE A 510 18.66 -9.97 5.20
CA ILE A 510 19.64 -8.99 4.76
C ILE A 510 18.89 -7.68 4.41
N ASN A 511 19.15 -6.64 5.20
CA ASN A 511 18.56 -5.33 4.96
C ASN A 511 19.26 -4.62 3.79
N VAL A 512 18.48 -4.26 2.76
CA VAL A 512 18.93 -3.46 1.63
C VAL A 512 18.40 -2.05 1.81
N GLU A 513 19.26 -1.17 2.30
CA GLU A 513 18.92 0.24 2.57
C GLU A 513 18.62 1.02 1.29
N GLY A 514 17.97 2.19 1.47
CA GLY A 514 17.76 3.14 0.37
C GLY A 514 19.08 3.78 -0.07
N TYR A 515 19.12 4.22 -1.30
CA TYR A 515 20.29 4.91 -1.86
C TYR A 515 20.35 6.37 -1.46
N LEU A 516 21.57 6.84 -1.23
CA LEU A 516 21.89 8.24 -1.07
C LEU A 516 21.84 8.99 -2.41
N THR A 517 21.70 10.32 -2.37
CA THR A 517 21.70 11.14 -3.59
C THR A 517 22.99 10.93 -4.42
N GLU A 518 24.13 10.83 -3.76
CA GLU A 518 25.43 10.58 -4.36
C GLU A 518 25.49 9.18 -5.01
N GLU A 519 24.93 8.18 -4.33
CA GLU A 519 24.84 6.82 -4.86
C GLU A 519 23.88 6.76 -6.05
N LYS A 520 22.72 7.41 -5.97
CA LYS A 520 21.76 7.52 -7.09
C LYS A 520 22.38 8.18 -8.31
N LYS A 521 23.22 9.20 -8.09
CA LYS A 521 23.96 9.90 -9.14
C LYS A 521 24.94 8.96 -9.86
N GLU A 522 25.69 8.16 -9.11
CA GLU A 522 26.60 7.17 -9.68
C GLU A 522 25.85 6.03 -10.37
N ILE A 523 24.76 5.53 -9.80
CA ILE A 523 23.90 4.53 -10.42
C ILE A 523 23.29 5.06 -11.73
N ALA A 524 22.79 6.29 -11.72
CA ALA A 524 22.27 6.93 -12.93
C ALA A 524 23.33 7.00 -14.02
N ARG A 525 24.55 7.45 -13.68
CA ARG A 525 25.68 7.59 -14.61
C ARG A 525 26.16 6.26 -15.16
N ARG A 526 26.28 5.21 -14.31
CA ARG A 526 26.87 3.92 -14.70
C ARG A 526 25.89 2.99 -15.37
N HIS A 527 24.61 3.04 -14.95
CA HIS A 527 23.62 2.04 -15.34
C HIS A 527 22.39 2.63 -16.04
N LEU A 528 21.65 3.56 -15.39
CA LEU A 528 20.33 3.95 -15.90
C LEU A 528 20.44 4.72 -17.23
N ILE A 529 21.27 5.72 -17.30
CA ILE A 529 21.44 6.54 -18.52
C ILE A 529 22.00 5.70 -19.68
N PRO A 530 23.09 4.93 -19.51
CA PRO A 530 23.61 4.09 -20.58
C PRO A 530 22.61 3.03 -21.08
N ASN A 531 21.85 2.42 -20.17
CA ASN A 531 20.85 1.41 -20.53
C ASN A 531 19.72 2.02 -21.38
N GLU A 532 19.20 3.18 -20.98
CA GLU A 532 18.15 3.87 -21.76
C GLU A 532 18.65 4.30 -23.16
N LEU A 533 19.87 4.81 -23.24
CA LEU A 533 20.46 5.22 -24.53
C LEU A 533 20.73 4.03 -25.44
N LYS A 534 21.22 2.91 -24.89
CA LYS A 534 21.49 1.68 -25.63
C LYS A 534 20.22 1.07 -26.22
N ASN A 535 19.12 1.11 -25.48
CA ASN A 535 17.83 0.57 -25.92
C ASN A 535 17.23 1.34 -27.11
N LEU A 536 17.55 2.62 -27.28
CA LEU A 536 16.95 3.49 -28.28
C LEU A 536 17.74 3.67 -29.57
N GLN A 537 19.01 3.22 -29.62
CA GLN A 537 19.89 3.34 -30.80
C GLN A 537 19.82 4.73 -31.46
N LEU A 538 20.01 5.77 -30.64
CA LEU A 538 19.86 7.16 -31.12
C LEU A 538 20.93 7.53 -32.16
N PRO A 539 20.56 8.32 -33.16
CA PRO A 539 21.53 8.79 -34.19
C PRO A 539 22.48 9.88 -33.69
N PHE A 540 22.33 10.29 -32.41
CA PHE A 540 23.19 11.32 -31.77
C PHE A 540 23.49 10.90 -30.33
N ASP A 541 24.68 11.27 -29.88
CA ASP A 541 25.16 11.07 -28.53
C ASP A 541 24.93 12.33 -27.67
N PHE A 542 24.48 12.16 -26.47
CA PHE A 542 24.44 13.22 -25.48
C PHE A 542 24.80 12.68 -24.09
N LYS A 543 25.32 13.58 -23.26
CA LYS A 543 25.61 13.27 -21.85
C LYS A 543 24.77 14.16 -20.95
N ILE A 544 24.49 13.68 -19.75
CA ILE A 544 23.86 14.49 -18.72
C ILE A 544 24.93 14.92 -17.73
N ALA A 545 25.05 16.23 -17.52
CA ALA A 545 26.04 16.75 -16.57
C ALA A 545 25.78 16.22 -15.16
N PRO A 546 26.81 15.94 -14.34
CA PRO A 546 26.63 15.45 -12.98
C PRO A 546 25.73 16.34 -12.11
N SER A 547 25.83 17.67 -12.23
CA SER A 547 24.96 18.64 -11.55
C SER A 547 23.52 18.59 -12.05
N ALA A 548 23.30 18.30 -13.32
CA ALA A 548 21.99 18.15 -13.91
C ALA A 548 21.32 16.82 -13.46
N THR A 549 22.11 15.74 -13.34
CA THR A 549 21.64 14.47 -12.77
C THR A 549 21.24 14.64 -11.30
N GLU A 550 22.05 15.33 -10.52
CA GLU A 550 21.75 15.65 -9.12
C GLU A 550 20.46 16.50 -9.00
N PHE A 551 20.32 17.51 -9.85
CA PHE A 551 19.12 18.33 -9.91
C PHE A 551 17.87 17.50 -10.27
N LEU A 552 17.99 16.54 -11.20
CA LEU A 552 16.89 15.63 -11.56
C LEU A 552 16.50 14.75 -10.37
N ILE A 553 17.46 14.20 -9.63
CA ILE A 553 17.23 13.37 -8.45
C ILE A 553 16.52 14.17 -7.36
N GLU A 554 17.00 15.36 -7.04
CA GLU A 554 16.50 16.15 -5.91
C GLU A 554 15.17 16.84 -6.17
N ASN A 555 14.88 17.20 -7.43
CA ASN A 555 13.73 18.05 -7.74
C ASN A 555 12.62 17.33 -8.53
N TYR A 556 12.89 16.15 -9.10
CA TYR A 556 11.88 15.39 -9.86
C TYR A 556 11.63 13.99 -9.32
N THR A 557 12.34 13.56 -8.27
CA THR A 557 12.11 12.26 -7.65
C THR A 557 12.01 12.39 -6.12
N ARG A 558 11.17 11.54 -5.51
CA ARG A 558 11.05 11.42 -4.06
C ARG A 558 10.86 9.94 -3.72
N GLU A 559 11.97 9.21 -3.65
CA GLU A 559 11.98 7.77 -3.42
C GLU A 559 13.28 7.32 -2.74
N SER A 560 13.25 6.20 -2.02
CA SER A 560 14.45 5.57 -1.43
C SER A 560 15.31 4.87 -2.48
N GLY A 561 14.71 4.27 -3.49
CA GLY A 561 15.37 3.57 -4.59
C GLY A 561 15.67 4.46 -5.80
N VAL A 562 15.70 3.84 -6.98
CA VAL A 562 15.99 4.50 -8.26
C VAL A 562 14.91 4.26 -9.33
N ARG A 563 13.75 3.70 -8.96
CA ARG A 563 12.70 3.34 -9.92
C ARG A 563 11.99 4.57 -10.52
N GLN A 564 11.73 5.60 -9.70
CA GLN A 564 11.19 6.87 -10.22
C GLN A 564 12.26 7.60 -11.03
N LEU A 565 13.52 7.57 -10.58
CA LEU A 565 14.64 8.16 -11.30
C LEU A 565 14.79 7.55 -12.70
N GLU A 566 14.71 6.22 -12.81
CA GLU A 566 14.70 5.52 -14.09
C GLU A 566 13.56 6.01 -14.99
N LYS A 567 12.34 6.12 -14.46
CA LYS A 567 11.18 6.66 -15.18
C LYS A 567 11.39 8.12 -15.62
N GLN A 568 12.00 8.95 -14.79
CA GLN A 568 12.25 10.35 -15.13
C GLN A 568 13.36 10.47 -16.19
N ILE A 569 14.40 9.64 -16.13
CA ILE A 569 15.43 9.55 -17.17
C ILE A 569 14.79 9.10 -18.48
N ALA A 570 14.00 8.03 -18.48
CA ALA A 570 13.29 7.57 -19.66
C ALA A 570 12.35 8.63 -20.23
N LYS A 571 11.65 9.40 -19.38
CA LYS A 571 10.80 10.53 -19.79
C LYS A 571 11.62 11.65 -20.41
N LEU A 572 12.75 11.99 -19.80
CA LEU A 572 13.67 13.00 -20.32
C LEU A 572 14.17 12.60 -21.71
N VAL A 573 14.65 11.37 -21.85
CA VAL A 573 15.17 10.84 -23.12
C VAL A 573 14.09 10.85 -24.22
N ARG A 574 12.86 10.38 -23.90
CA ARG A 574 11.72 10.43 -24.85
C ARG A 574 11.43 11.84 -25.34
N LYS A 575 11.46 12.84 -24.45
CA LYS A 575 11.23 14.24 -24.83
C LYS A 575 12.35 14.81 -25.69
N ILE A 576 13.60 14.39 -25.42
CA ILE A 576 14.75 14.73 -26.24
C ILE A 576 14.60 14.16 -27.65
N VAL A 577 14.22 12.89 -27.75
CA VAL A 577 13.97 12.24 -29.05
C VAL A 577 12.85 12.95 -29.83
N LEU A 578 11.76 13.29 -29.14
CA LEU A 578 10.67 14.04 -29.76
C LEU A 578 11.14 15.39 -30.30
N GLN A 579 11.91 16.15 -29.52
CA GLN A 579 12.46 17.43 -29.95
C GLN A 579 13.42 17.28 -31.14
N ALA A 580 14.25 16.22 -31.14
CA ALA A 580 15.14 15.94 -32.26
C ALA A 580 14.38 15.62 -33.56
N GLN A 581 13.26 14.90 -33.47
CA GLN A 581 12.44 14.57 -34.66
C GLN A 581 11.65 15.77 -35.23
N ILE A 582 11.33 16.71 -34.36
CA ILE A 582 10.61 17.94 -34.77
C ILE A 582 11.60 19.00 -35.30
N SER A 583 12.86 18.96 -34.87
CA SER A 583 13.88 19.90 -35.29
C SER A 583 14.27 19.69 -36.75
N PRO A 584 14.38 20.75 -37.58
CA PRO A 584 14.80 20.65 -38.99
C PRO A 584 16.20 20.04 -39.18
N GLU A 585 17.05 20.15 -38.16
CA GLU A 585 18.45 19.65 -38.18
C GLU A 585 18.55 18.18 -37.68
N GLY A 586 17.43 17.55 -37.29
CA GLY A 586 17.45 16.21 -36.74
C GLY A 586 18.24 16.04 -35.41
N CYS A 587 18.65 17.17 -34.83
CA CYS A 587 19.43 17.21 -33.60
C CYS A 587 18.83 18.26 -32.64
N PRO A 588 18.68 17.96 -31.34
CA PRO A 588 18.17 18.94 -30.40
C PRO A 588 19.19 20.07 -30.15
N PRO A 589 18.75 21.32 -29.87
CA PRO A 589 19.63 22.48 -29.75
C PRO A 589 20.76 22.37 -28.72
N PHE A 590 20.59 21.56 -27.67
CA PHE A 590 21.58 21.34 -26.64
C PHE A 590 22.64 20.28 -27.03
N ALA A 591 22.40 19.46 -28.04
CA ALA A 591 23.34 18.44 -28.48
C ALA A 591 24.58 19.09 -29.14
N ALA A 592 24.49 20.31 -29.61
CA ALA A 592 25.62 21.11 -30.08
C ALA A 592 26.68 21.32 -28.96
N ASN A 593 26.34 21.26 -27.69
CA ASN A 593 27.23 21.38 -26.54
C ASN A 593 27.57 20.02 -25.88
N GLY A 594 27.05 18.90 -26.35
CA GLY A 594 27.38 17.55 -25.92
C GLY A 594 26.97 17.17 -24.48
N SER A 595 26.44 18.09 -23.67
CA SER A 595 26.05 17.82 -22.27
C SER A 595 24.88 18.66 -21.82
N LEU A 596 23.81 17.99 -21.35
CA LEU A 596 22.63 18.58 -20.75
C LEU A 596 22.96 19.28 -19.41
N LYS A 597 22.53 20.52 -19.27
CA LYS A 597 22.66 21.33 -18.06
C LYS A 597 21.35 21.44 -17.32
N ILE A 598 21.35 22.01 -16.12
CA ILE A 598 20.15 22.20 -15.27
C ILE A 598 19.04 22.97 -16.01
N ASN A 599 19.39 24.03 -16.75
CA ASN A 599 18.40 24.84 -17.48
C ASN A 599 17.74 24.04 -18.62
N ASP A 600 18.49 23.16 -19.27
CA ASP A 600 17.94 22.30 -20.33
C ASP A 600 16.92 21.31 -19.73
N ILE A 601 17.24 20.73 -18.56
CA ILE A 601 16.29 19.86 -17.84
C ILE A 601 15.00 20.63 -17.49
N LYS A 602 15.10 21.85 -16.97
CA LYS A 602 13.93 22.68 -16.65
C LYS A 602 13.07 22.96 -17.89
N GLN A 603 13.70 23.27 -19.01
CA GLN A 603 12.97 23.50 -20.27
C GLN A 603 12.28 22.24 -20.78
N ILE A 604 12.97 21.09 -20.74
CA ILE A 604 12.45 19.83 -21.26
C ILE A 604 11.40 19.23 -20.33
N MET A 605 11.68 19.17 -19.03
CA MET A 605 10.86 18.47 -18.05
C MET A 605 9.74 19.36 -17.48
N GLY A 606 9.87 20.66 -17.54
CA GLY A 606 8.96 21.67 -16.95
C GLY A 606 9.31 22.01 -15.51
N THR A 607 8.40 22.67 -14.81
CA THR A 607 8.59 23.10 -13.40
C THR A 607 8.85 21.91 -12.50
N PRO A 608 9.90 21.96 -11.66
CA PRO A 608 10.17 20.91 -10.68
C PRO A 608 9.01 20.73 -9.70
N PRO A 609 8.52 19.52 -9.48
CA PRO A 609 7.44 19.26 -8.52
C PRO A 609 7.89 19.37 -7.05
N TYR A 610 9.18 19.25 -6.79
CA TYR A 610 9.74 19.30 -5.44
C TYR A 610 10.72 20.45 -5.29
N ASN A 611 10.57 21.23 -4.21
CA ASN A 611 11.52 22.29 -3.84
C ASN A 611 12.46 21.76 -2.75
N ARG A 612 13.68 22.21 -2.78
CA ARG A 612 14.69 21.86 -1.79
C ARG A 612 14.45 22.64 -0.50
N ASN A 613 14.37 21.95 0.63
CA ASN A 613 14.39 22.59 1.93
C ASN A 613 15.82 23.11 2.20
N THR A 614 15.94 24.42 2.24
CA THR A 614 17.20 25.10 2.59
C THR A 614 17.09 25.68 3.99
N TYR A 615 18.20 25.75 4.71
CA TYR A 615 18.29 26.43 5.99
C TYR A 615 17.78 27.87 5.88
N GLN A 616 16.84 28.28 6.75
CA GLN A 616 16.15 29.59 6.67
C GLN A 616 16.76 30.68 7.53
N GLY A 617 17.87 30.40 8.22
CA GLY A 617 18.50 31.38 9.13
C GLY A 617 18.06 31.25 10.60
N ASN A 618 18.54 32.17 11.43
CA ASN A 618 18.31 32.19 12.91
C ASN A 618 17.81 33.54 13.44
N ASP A 619 17.15 34.34 12.62
CA ASP A 619 16.77 35.71 12.97
C ASP A 619 15.62 35.77 13.99
N TYR A 620 14.85 34.71 14.14
CA TYR A 620 13.68 34.61 15.01
C TYR A 620 13.95 33.70 16.21
N ALA A 621 13.44 34.12 17.39
CA ALA A 621 13.39 33.26 18.57
C ALA A 621 12.35 32.11 18.33
N GLY A 622 12.62 30.94 18.90
CA GLY A 622 11.69 29.82 18.81
C GLY A 622 11.74 29.04 17.52
N VAL A 623 12.68 29.34 16.60
CA VAL A 623 12.85 28.54 15.35
C VAL A 623 14.10 27.70 15.48
N VAL A 624 13.94 26.38 15.42
CA VAL A 624 15.03 25.40 15.54
C VAL A 624 14.94 24.37 14.42
N THR A 625 16.10 24.04 13.85
CA THR A 625 16.18 22.99 12.83
C THR A 625 16.38 21.63 13.48
N GLY A 626 15.45 20.73 13.26
CA GLY A 626 15.55 19.30 13.58
C GLY A 626 15.88 18.45 12.35
N LEU A 627 16.11 17.18 12.58
CA LEU A 627 16.36 16.18 11.53
C LEU A 627 15.31 15.08 11.61
N ALA A 628 14.61 14.88 10.51
CA ALA A 628 13.61 13.84 10.35
C ALA A 628 14.12 12.75 9.41
N TRP A 629 13.66 11.54 9.67
CA TRP A 629 13.79 10.41 8.75
C TRP A 629 12.43 10.06 8.18
N THR A 630 12.37 9.84 6.89
CA THR A 630 11.20 9.32 6.19
C THR A 630 11.58 8.04 5.47
N PRO A 631 10.64 7.16 5.13
CA PRO A 631 10.95 5.97 4.33
C PRO A 631 11.63 6.28 2.99
N VAL A 632 11.62 7.53 2.56
CA VAL A 632 12.14 8.00 1.29
C VAL A 632 13.56 8.58 1.41
N SER A 633 13.80 9.40 2.42
CA SER A 633 15.09 10.05 2.66
C SER A 633 15.12 10.72 4.04
N GLY A 634 16.30 11.23 4.44
CA GLY A 634 16.35 12.21 5.52
C GLY A 634 15.91 13.59 5.03
N GLU A 635 15.27 14.35 5.90
CA GLU A 635 14.80 15.72 5.66
C GLU A 635 15.14 16.62 6.86
N ILE A 636 15.32 17.92 6.62
CA ILE A 636 15.38 18.90 7.71
C ILE A 636 13.95 19.24 8.11
N LEU A 637 13.77 19.48 9.40
CA LEU A 637 12.49 19.79 10.01
C LEU A 637 12.61 21.10 10.75
N PHE A 638 11.75 22.07 10.45
CA PHE A 638 11.68 23.30 11.25
C PHE A 638 10.68 23.11 12.37
N VAL A 639 11.07 23.45 13.59
CA VAL A 639 10.20 23.55 14.74
C VAL A 639 10.09 25.01 15.10
N GLU A 640 8.89 25.56 15.00
CA GLU A 640 8.59 26.96 15.26
C GLU A 640 7.74 27.07 16.51
N SER A 641 8.21 27.80 17.52
CA SER A 641 7.47 28.11 18.74
C SER A 641 7.05 29.55 18.76
N SER A 642 5.81 29.82 19.14
CA SER A 642 5.29 31.15 19.41
C SER A 642 4.56 31.18 20.74
N ILE A 643 4.44 32.37 21.34
CA ILE A 643 3.77 32.54 22.62
C ILE A 643 2.74 33.66 22.53
N ASN A 644 1.57 33.43 23.15
CA ASN A 644 0.49 34.39 23.21
C ASN A 644 -0.04 34.52 24.64
N ARG A 645 -0.50 35.73 25.03
CA ARG A 645 -1.19 35.93 26.31
C ARG A 645 -2.61 35.41 26.23
N ALA A 646 -2.85 34.22 26.76
CA ALA A 646 -4.17 33.62 26.84
C ALA A 646 -4.28 32.76 28.10
N LYS A 647 -5.50 32.64 28.63
CA LYS A 647 -5.79 31.80 29.81
C LYS A 647 -6.24 30.37 29.39
N SER A 648 -6.29 30.07 28.13
CA SER A 648 -6.68 28.73 27.60
C SER A 648 -5.46 27.85 27.46
N GLN A 649 -5.60 26.64 27.13
CA GLN A 649 -4.66 25.52 26.96
C GLN A 649 -3.15 25.86 26.99
N PRO A 650 -2.35 25.22 27.85
CA PRO A 650 -0.94 25.58 28.07
C PRO A 650 -0.07 25.30 26.81
N LEU A 651 -0.47 24.38 25.96
CA LEU A 651 0.26 23.99 24.76
C LEU A 651 -0.70 23.71 23.58
N THR A 652 -0.44 24.34 22.46
CA THR A 652 -1.11 24.08 21.18
C THR A 652 -0.10 23.50 20.20
N LEU A 653 -0.48 22.43 19.51
CA LEU A 653 0.38 21.73 18.54
C LEU A 653 -0.30 21.72 17.18
N THR A 654 0.43 22.12 16.14
CA THR A 654 -0.05 22.09 14.75
C THR A 654 1.03 21.58 13.80
N GLY A 655 0.65 21.05 12.61
CA GLY A 655 1.57 20.54 11.59
C GLY A 655 1.39 19.06 11.27
N ASN A 656 0.20 18.51 11.52
CA ASN A 656 -0.13 17.11 11.26
C ASN A 656 0.81 16.14 12.02
N LEU A 657 0.89 16.35 13.34
CA LEU A 657 1.75 15.57 14.23
C LEU A 657 1.03 14.31 14.70
N GLY A 658 1.71 13.17 14.63
CA GLY A 658 1.27 11.91 15.21
C GLY A 658 1.32 11.92 16.75
N ASP A 659 0.78 10.88 17.37
CA ASP A 659 0.59 10.85 18.82
C ASP A 659 1.92 10.76 19.58
N VAL A 660 2.91 10.03 19.06
CA VAL A 660 4.24 9.93 19.65
C VAL A 660 4.95 11.29 19.65
N MET A 661 4.80 12.05 18.57
CA MET A 661 5.39 13.39 18.47
C MET A 661 4.69 14.40 19.38
N LYS A 662 3.37 14.30 19.57
CA LYS A 662 2.61 15.11 20.53
C LYS A 662 3.04 14.82 21.96
N GLU A 663 3.22 13.53 22.31
CA GLU A 663 3.72 13.13 23.62
C GLU A 663 5.14 13.68 23.86
N SER A 664 6.02 13.59 22.85
CA SER A 664 7.37 14.15 22.92
C SER A 664 7.37 15.66 23.17
N ALA A 665 6.40 16.41 22.61
CA ALA A 665 6.25 17.85 22.86
C ALA A 665 5.81 18.15 24.30
N LEU A 666 4.94 17.32 24.88
CA LEU A 666 4.53 17.43 26.27
C LEU A 666 5.70 17.15 27.23
N ILE A 667 6.48 16.09 26.96
CA ILE A 667 7.69 15.78 27.72
C ILE A 667 8.69 16.94 27.65
N ALA A 668 8.91 17.50 26.44
CA ALA A 668 9.78 18.65 26.26
C ALA A 668 9.35 19.85 27.09
N LEU A 669 8.06 20.16 27.13
CA LEU A 669 7.52 21.27 27.94
C LEU A 669 7.75 21.05 29.44
N GLU A 670 7.50 19.84 29.94
CA GLU A 670 7.70 19.52 31.36
C GLU A 670 9.19 19.58 31.75
N VAL A 671 10.09 19.17 30.87
CA VAL A 671 11.54 19.30 31.08
C VAL A 671 11.95 20.77 31.10
N VAL A 672 11.43 21.61 30.23
CA VAL A 672 11.70 23.05 30.22
C VAL A 672 11.20 23.71 31.53
N LYS A 673 9.99 23.37 31.98
CA LYS A 673 9.45 23.85 33.25
C LYS A 673 10.31 23.44 34.44
N SER A 674 10.77 22.21 34.50
CA SER A 674 11.63 21.73 35.61
C SER A 674 13.00 22.37 35.64
N HIS A 675 13.45 22.99 34.56
CA HIS A 675 14.73 23.70 34.46
C HIS A 675 14.58 25.22 34.36
N ALA A 676 13.38 25.76 34.57
CA ALA A 676 13.07 27.18 34.38
C ALA A 676 14.02 28.11 35.14
N GLU A 677 14.32 27.82 36.42
CA GLU A 677 15.23 28.63 37.25
C GLU A 677 16.66 28.71 36.64
N HIS A 678 17.19 27.60 36.18
CA HIS A 678 18.50 27.51 35.54
C HIS A 678 18.57 28.32 34.24
N LEU A 679 17.43 28.42 33.56
CA LEU A 679 17.29 29.15 32.29
C LEU A 679 16.96 30.64 32.49
N GLY A 680 16.76 31.06 33.74
CA GLY A 680 16.33 32.44 34.08
C GLY A 680 14.90 32.75 33.64
N ILE A 681 14.05 31.74 33.56
CA ILE A 681 12.64 31.79 33.16
C ILE A 681 11.78 31.84 34.44
N ASP A 682 10.94 32.87 34.57
CA ASP A 682 9.98 32.97 35.66
C ASP A 682 8.89 31.94 35.50
N HIS A 683 8.67 31.08 36.49
CA HIS A 683 7.65 30.03 36.47
C HIS A 683 6.23 30.52 36.20
N ARG A 684 5.91 31.77 36.58
CA ARG A 684 4.62 32.42 36.34
C ARG A 684 4.32 32.60 34.85
N ILE A 685 5.34 32.57 33.97
CA ILE A 685 5.19 32.66 32.50
C ILE A 685 4.34 31.51 31.97
N PHE A 686 4.53 30.30 32.47
CA PHE A 686 3.79 29.10 32.01
C PHE A 686 2.29 29.15 32.37
N GLN A 687 1.87 30.01 33.30
CA GLN A 687 0.47 30.22 33.67
C GLN A 687 -0.19 31.36 32.89
N ARG A 688 0.60 32.31 32.39
CA ARG A 688 0.12 33.54 31.77
C ARG A 688 0.22 33.54 30.24
N TRP A 689 1.05 32.65 29.68
CA TRP A 689 1.28 32.55 28.26
C TRP A 689 0.97 31.14 27.75
N THR A 690 0.29 31.09 26.63
CA THR A 690 0.05 29.84 25.88
C THR A 690 1.20 29.67 24.90
N LEU A 691 1.80 28.49 24.87
CA LEU A 691 2.81 28.09 23.92
C LEU A 691 2.14 27.42 22.72
N HIS A 692 2.51 27.86 21.53
CA HIS A 692 2.11 27.20 20.28
C HIS A 692 3.34 26.71 19.55
N ILE A 693 3.40 25.42 19.26
CA ILE A 693 4.42 24.80 18.40
C ILE A 693 3.80 24.44 17.09
N HIS A 694 4.43 24.89 16.03
CA HIS A 694 4.09 24.58 14.66
C HIS A 694 5.26 23.87 13.98
N VAL A 695 4.96 22.79 13.28
CA VAL A 695 5.92 22.12 12.41
C VAL A 695 5.40 22.25 10.98
N PRO A 696 6.01 23.11 10.14
CA PRO A 696 5.57 23.38 8.77
C PRO A 696 5.42 22.11 7.91
N GLU A 697 4.77 22.24 6.75
CA GLU A 697 4.42 21.15 5.82
C GLU A 697 3.36 20.19 6.38
N GLY A 698 2.20 20.73 6.77
CA GLY A 698 1.08 19.98 7.34
C GLY A 698 0.46 18.90 6.41
N ALA A 699 0.77 18.92 5.13
CA ALA A 699 0.33 17.88 4.18
C ALA A 699 1.03 16.51 4.40
N THR A 700 2.21 16.52 5.05
CA THR A 700 2.97 15.30 5.35
C THR A 700 2.81 14.93 6.81
N PRO A 701 2.25 13.77 7.16
CA PRO A 701 2.20 13.30 8.54
C PRO A 701 3.61 13.16 9.12
N LYS A 702 3.78 13.65 10.38
CA LYS A 702 5.05 13.59 11.09
C LYS A 702 4.84 12.91 12.43
N ASP A 703 5.59 11.86 12.68
CA ASP A 703 5.52 11.13 13.94
C ASP A 703 6.90 10.66 14.39
N GLY A 704 7.04 10.44 15.70
CA GLY A 704 8.25 9.91 16.31
C GLY A 704 8.84 10.80 17.41
N PRO A 705 9.62 10.23 18.34
CA PRO A 705 10.16 10.94 19.51
C PRO A 705 11.43 11.76 19.22
N SER A 706 12.01 11.62 18.02
CA SER A 706 13.35 12.14 17.68
C SER A 706 13.48 13.67 17.62
N ALA A 707 12.36 14.40 17.69
CA ALA A 707 12.34 15.86 17.72
C ALA A 707 12.30 16.43 19.16
N GLY A 708 12.39 15.62 20.21
CA GLY A 708 12.25 16.03 21.60
C GLY A 708 13.22 17.13 22.02
N ILE A 709 14.52 16.97 21.72
CA ILE A 709 15.52 18.00 22.03
C ILE A 709 15.33 19.27 21.17
N THR A 710 14.84 19.13 19.94
CA THR A 710 14.55 20.26 19.04
C THR A 710 13.40 21.09 19.56
N MET A 711 12.31 20.45 20.00
CA MET A 711 11.14 21.11 20.58
C MET A 711 11.51 21.82 21.91
N ALA A 712 12.23 21.11 22.80
CA ALA A 712 12.69 21.70 24.06
C ALA A 712 13.58 22.93 23.80
N THR A 713 14.48 22.88 22.84
CA THR A 713 15.35 24.01 22.49
C THR A 713 14.57 25.19 21.89
N SER A 714 13.57 24.87 21.04
CA SER A 714 12.66 25.87 20.46
C SER A 714 11.87 26.61 21.57
N MET A 715 11.34 25.84 22.54
CA MET A 715 10.65 26.40 23.71
C MET A 715 11.57 27.31 24.55
N VAL A 716 12.81 26.89 24.82
CA VAL A 716 13.75 27.70 25.59
C VAL A 716 14.14 28.97 24.82
N SER A 717 14.39 28.87 23.52
CA SER A 717 14.67 30.01 22.67
C SER A 717 13.54 31.03 22.70
N ILE A 718 12.28 30.64 22.59
CA ILE A 718 11.15 31.59 22.62
C ILE A 718 10.93 32.20 24.03
N PHE A 719 11.12 31.43 25.12
CA PHE A 719 10.97 31.97 26.47
C PHE A 719 12.14 32.85 26.92
N THR A 720 13.35 32.63 26.41
CA THR A 720 14.53 33.44 26.72
C THR A 720 14.80 34.54 25.69
N GLN A 721 14.10 34.48 24.55
CA GLN A 721 14.33 35.37 23.39
C GLN A 721 15.75 35.29 22.83
N ARG A 722 16.47 34.19 23.08
CA ARG A 722 17.84 33.95 22.61
C ARG A 722 17.83 33.32 21.24
N LYS A 723 18.78 33.76 20.39
CA LYS A 723 18.98 33.18 19.09
C LYS A 723 19.54 31.77 19.19
N VAL A 724 19.17 30.93 18.24
CA VAL A 724 19.80 29.60 18.04
C VAL A 724 21.00 29.75 17.12
N GLN A 725 22.05 28.92 17.30
CA GLN A 725 23.26 29.02 16.48
C GLN A 725 22.91 28.76 14.97
N PRO A 726 23.51 29.55 14.05
CA PRO A 726 23.28 29.34 12.61
C PRO A 726 23.89 28.06 12.14
N HIS A 727 23.28 27.46 11.09
CA HIS A 727 23.73 26.22 10.47
C HIS A 727 23.84 25.03 11.45
N LEU A 728 23.00 25.02 12.49
CA LEU A 728 22.91 23.96 13.48
C LEU A 728 21.63 23.18 13.28
N ALA A 729 21.71 21.89 13.39
CA ALA A 729 20.54 20.99 13.48
C ALA A 729 20.74 20.01 14.64
N MET A 730 19.66 19.42 15.08
CA MET A 730 19.71 18.47 16.19
C MET A 730 18.69 17.34 16.01
N THR A 731 18.98 16.20 16.62
CA THR A 731 18.05 15.08 16.71
C THR A 731 18.33 14.28 17.96
N GLY A 732 17.28 13.89 18.67
CA GLY A 732 17.39 13.13 19.92
C GLY A 732 16.03 13.01 20.58
N GLU A 733 15.78 11.89 21.20
CA GLU A 733 14.64 11.70 22.07
C GLU A 733 14.94 12.27 23.45
N LEU A 734 13.95 12.84 24.11
CA LEU A 734 14.12 13.47 25.41
C LEU A 734 13.32 12.71 26.48
N SER A 735 13.99 12.32 27.56
CA SER A 735 13.32 11.77 28.72
C SER A 735 12.90 12.86 29.70
N LEU A 736 11.91 12.61 30.57
CA LEU A 736 11.46 13.54 31.62
C LEU A 736 12.58 14.00 32.57
N ARG A 737 13.67 13.23 32.68
CA ARG A 737 14.83 13.59 33.50
C ARG A 737 15.85 14.44 32.75
N GLY A 738 15.57 14.79 31.48
CA GLY A 738 16.48 15.56 30.65
C GLY A 738 17.60 14.77 29.98
N LYS A 739 17.59 13.41 30.05
CA LYS A 739 18.54 12.59 29.34
C LYS A 739 18.18 12.57 27.85
N VAL A 740 19.21 12.69 27.00
CA VAL A 740 19.08 12.59 25.54
C VAL A 740 19.30 11.14 25.11
N LEU A 741 18.29 10.53 24.55
CA LEU A 741 18.28 9.15 24.12
C LEU A 741 18.62 9.01 22.64
N PRO A 742 19.17 7.86 22.21
CA PRO A 742 19.54 7.63 20.80
C PRO A 742 18.31 7.47 19.92
N VAL A 743 18.48 7.81 18.64
CA VAL A 743 17.42 7.75 17.62
C VAL A 743 17.89 7.06 16.36
N GLY A 744 16.97 6.52 15.58
CA GLY A 744 17.26 5.83 14.32
C GLY A 744 17.38 6.77 13.10
N GLY A 745 17.81 6.21 11.96
CA GLY A 745 17.92 6.91 10.69
C GLY A 745 19.04 7.97 10.67
N ILE A 746 20.11 7.75 11.40
CA ILE A 746 21.20 8.73 11.58
C ILE A 746 21.88 9.05 10.23
N LYS A 747 22.18 8.04 9.44
CA LYS A 747 22.85 8.22 8.14
C LYS A 747 22.05 9.16 7.22
N GLU A 748 20.77 8.92 7.07
CA GLU A 748 19.89 9.74 6.24
C GLU A 748 19.72 11.16 6.79
N LYS A 749 19.59 11.30 8.11
CA LYS A 749 19.47 12.58 8.81
C LYS A 749 20.71 13.46 8.60
N ILE A 750 21.90 12.88 8.75
CA ILE A 750 23.18 13.57 8.57
C ILE A 750 23.35 14.07 7.12
N LEU A 751 22.99 13.25 6.16
CA LEU A 751 23.08 13.62 4.76
C LEU A 751 22.06 14.68 4.36
N ALA A 752 20.88 14.66 4.96
CA ALA A 752 19.90 15.73 4.80
C ALA A 752 20.44 17.06 5.37
N ALA A 753 21.02 17.02 6.56
CA ALA A 753 21.65 18.18 7.18
C ALA A 753 22.77 18.78 6.28
N LYS A 754 23.67 17.92 5.78
CA LYS A 754 24.76 18.35 4.88
C LYS A 754 24.22 19.01 3.61
N ARG A 755 23.21 18.40 2.96
CA ARG A 755 22.55 18.97 1.77
C ARG A 755 21.86 20.31 2.03
N ALA A 756 21.27 20.47 3.20
CA ALA A 756 20.64 21.73 3.60
C ALA A 756 21.62 22.83 4.01
N GLY A 757 22.91 22.56 3.98
CA GLY A 757 23.97 23.53 4.35
C GLY A 757 24.18 23.64 5.86
N ILE A 758 23.70 22.70 6.65
CA ILE A 758 24.00 22.57 8.08
C ILE A 758 25.46 22.15 8.23
N ARG A 759 26.13 22.68 9.24
CA ARG A 759 27.54 22.39 9.55
C ARG A 759 27.73 21.76 10.91
N THR A 760 26.84 22.05 11.85
CA THR A 760 26.92 21.58 13.24
C THR A 760 25.71 20.72 13.54
N ILE A 761 25.94 19.56 14.13
CA ILE A 761 24.87 18.61 14.45
C ILE A 761 25.02 18.17 15.90
N ILE A 762 23.92 18.28 16.66
CA ILE A 762 23.82 17.78 18.04
C ILE A 762 23.00 16.49 18.04
N LEU A 763 23.54 15.45 18.67
CA LEU A 763 22.88 14.14 18.78
C LEU A 763 23.28 13.43 20.07
N SER A 764 22.53 12.38 20.45
CA SER A 764 22.84 11.56 21.62
C SER A 764 24.24 10.96 21.56
N ALA A 765 24.91 10.89 22.71
CA ALA A 765 26.22 10.21 22.85
C ALA A 765 26.15 8.74 22.39
N ASP A 766 25.04 8.07 22.61
CA ASP A 766 24.82 6.69 22.21
C ASP A 766 24.72 6.48 20.68
N ASN A 767 24.51 7.57 19.91
CA ASN A 767 24.53 7.52 18.42
C ASN A 767 25.93 7.70 17.82
N LYS A 768 27.00 7.78 18.62
CA LYS A 768 28.37 7.89 18.11
C LYS A 768 28.74 6.70 17.21
N LYS A 769 28.34 5.51 17.59
CA LYS A 769 28.53 4.28 16.81
C LYS A 769 27.93 4.37 15.38
N ASP A 770 26.78 5.02 15.27
CA ASP A 770 26.09 5.17 13.98
C ASP A 770 26.84 6.16 13.06
N ILE A 771 27.52 7.15 13.64
CA ILE A 771 28.37 8.09 12.88
C ILE A 771 29.68 7.41 12.44
N ASP A 772 30.29 6.60 13.31
CA ASP A 772 31.51 5.86 13.02
C ASP A 772 31.29 4.86 11.87
N ASP A 773 30.07 4.35 11.68
CA ASP A 773 29.66 3.47 10.58
C ASP A 773 29.47 4.22 9.23
N ILE A 774 29.42 5.56 9.23
CA ILE A 774 29.25 6.34 8.00
C ILE A 774 30.61 6.59 7.35
N PRO A 775 30.81 6.25 6.06
CA PRO A 775 32.08 6.52 5.37
C PRO A 775 32.50 8.01 5.48
N ALA A 776 33.75 8.26 5.76
CA ALA A 776 34.32 9.58 6.04
C ALA A 776 33.95 10.64 4.99
N ARG A 777 33.90 10.28 3.71
CA ARG A 777 33.50 11.17 2.59
C ARG A 777 32.14 11.84 2.76
N TYR A 778 31.22 11.21 3.54
CA TYR A 778 29.87 11.73 3.73
C TYR A 778 29.79 12.68 4.94
N VAL A 779 30.63 12.51 5.93
CA VAL A 779 30.64 13.31 7.17
C VAL A 779 31.67 14.47 7.10
N GLU A 780 32.50 14.51 6.08
CA GLU A 780 33.50 15.57 5.87
C GLU A 780 32.85 16.96 5.81
N GLY A 781 33.36 17.89 6.58
CA GLY A 781 32.85 19.27 6.69
C GLY A 781 31.71 19.44 7.69
N LEU A 782 31.34 18.39 8.46
CA LEU A 782 30.37 18.45 9.53
C LEU A 782 31.06 18.36 10.89
N THR A 783 30.54 19.08 11.87
CA THR A 783 30.95 19.02 13.29
C THR A 783 29.86 18.35 14.11
N PHE A 784 30.20 17.34 14.87
CA PHE A 784 29.27 16.59 15.70
C PHE A 784 29.49 16.89 17.18
N HIS A 785 28.41 17.14 17.88
CA HIS A 785 28.38 17.27 19.34
C HIS A 785 27.56 16.13 19.92
N PHE A 786 28.21 15.27 20.67
CA PHE A 786 27.59 14.14 21.33
C PHE A 786 27.22 14.54 22.73
N VAL A 787 25.94 14.48 23.09
CA VAL A 787 25.41 14.98 24.37
C VAL A 787 24.66 13.86 25.11
N GLU A 788 24.70 13.90 26.43
CA GLU A 788 23.97 13.00 27.30
C GLU A 788 22.75 13.68 27.96
N HIS A 789 22.82 14.99 28.13
CA HIS A 789 21.79 15.73 28.83
C HIS A 789 21.33 17.01 28.07
N ILE A 790 20.08 17.36 28.21
CA ILE A 790 19.47 18.51 27.51
C ILE A 790 20.16 19.87 27.84
N LYS A 791 20.76 19.99 29.03
CA LYS A 791 21.50 21.19 29.39
C LYS A 791 22.69 21.45 28.47
N GLU A 792 23.37 20.41 28.06
CA GLU A 792 24.48 20.49 27.11
C GLU A 792 23.97 20.96 25.74
N VAL A 793 22.79 20.46 25.33
CA VAL A 793 22.14 20.89 24.07
C VAL A 793 21.89 22.40 24.11
N TRP A 794 21.32 22.93 25.19
CA TRP A 794 21.01 24.36 25.31
C TRP A 794 22.27 25.23 25.36
N GLN A 795 23.32 24.75 26.00
CA GLN A 795 24.63 25.45 26.04
C GLN A 795 25.26 25.56 24.66
N LEU A 796 25.12 24.49 23.85
CA LEU A 796 25.67 24.45 22.50
C LEU A 796 24.80 25.16 21.48
N ALA A 797 23.48 25.12 21.65
CA ALA A 797 22.53 25.57 20.64
C ALA A 797 22.14 27.05 20.82
N LEU A 798 22.10 27.60 22.05
CA LEU A 798 21.58 28.92 22.32
C LEU A 798 22.73 29.92 22.42
N MET A 799 22.66 30.99 21.65
CA MET A 799 23.58 32.13 21.76
C MET A 799 23.19 33.04 22.92
N ASP A 800 24.13 33.80 23.45
CA ASP A 800 23.82 34.85 24.47
C ASP A 800 23.10 36.05 23.87
N GLU A 801 23.16 36.18 22.54
CA GLU A 801 22.50 37.26 21.79
C GLU A 801 21.00 37.04 21.71
N LYS A 802 20.24 38.08 22.10
CA LYS A 802 18.76 38.10 21.89
C LYS A 802 18.42 38.49 20.45
N VAL A 803 17.21 38.15 20.03
CA VAL A 803 16.67 38.57 18.73
C VAL A 803 16.50 40.08 18.66
N LYS A 804 16.45 40.66 17.45
CA LYS A 804 16.38 42.12 17.22
C LYS A 804 15.19 42.81 17.92
N HIS A 805 14.07 42.11 18.05
CA HIS A 805 12.84 42.59 18.65
C HIS A 805 12.36 41.61 19.72
N PRO A 806 13.00 41.58 20.91
CA PRO A 806 12.61 40.60 21.92
C PRO A 806 11.26 40.99 22.56
N ILE A 807 10.42 39.97 22.76
CA ILE A 807 9.17 40.09 23.49
C ILE A 807 9.52 40.29 24.96
N ASP A 808 8.94 41.33 25.62
CA ASP A 808 9.09 41.52 27.04
C ASP A 808 8.22 40.51 27.81
N LEU A 809 8.88 39.55 28.44
CA LEU A 809 8.28 38.51 29.26
C LEU A 809 8.37 38.78 30.74
N SER A 810 8.83 39.98 31.16
CA SER A 810 8.93 40.35 32.58
C SER A 810 7.54 40.39 33.24
N ILE A 811 7.47 39.81 34.41
CA ILE A 811 6.25 39.80 35.24
C ILE A 811 6.47 40.80 36.40
N ALA A 812 5.76 41.91 36.37
CA ALA A 812 5.85 42.91 37.45
C ALA A 812 5.27 42.34 38.77
N ASP A 813 5.99 42.48 39.86
CA ASP A 813 5.58 41.97 41.19
C ASP A 813 4.36 42.69 41.80
N LYS A 814 3.83 43.75 41.15
CA LYS A 814 2.71 44.55 41.68
C LYS A 814 1.34 43.87 41.61
N GLU A 815 1.17 42.77 40.90
CA GLU A 815 -0.16 42.11 40.77
C GLU A 815 -0.48 41.10 41.89
N THR A 816 0.37 40.89 42.87
CA THR A 816 0.15 40.00 44.01
C THR A 816 -0.61 40.63 45.18
N ARG A 817 -1.03 41.93 45.09
CA ARG A 817 -1.74 42.63 46.24
C ARG A 817 -3.27 42.67 46.10
N ASP A 818 -3.88 42.31 44.99
CA ASP A 818 -5.34 42.53 44.82
C ASP A 818 -6.22 41.27 44.98
N GLU A 819 -5.67 40.08 45.26
CA GLU A 819 -6.50 38.88 45.48
C GLU A 819 -6.91 38.61 46.93
N ASN A 820 -6.55 39.50 47.91
CA ASN A 820 -6.89 39.36 49.34
C ASN A 820 -7.70 40.49 49.87
N GLN A 821 -8.69 41.05 49.19
CA GLN A 821 -9.75 41.83 49.84
C GLN A 821 -10.99 40.96 50.04
N PRO A 822 -11.42 40.72 51.30
CA PRO A 822 -12.67 40.06 51.55
C PRO A 822 -13.82 41.01 51.18
N THR A 823 -14.67 40.58 50.27
CA THR A 823 -15.97 41.21 50.01
C THR A 823 -16.79 41.16 51.30
N THR A 824 -16.94 42.37 51.94
CA THR A 824 -17.99 42.63 52.91
C THR A 824 -19.34 42.79 52.23
#